data_6925f3ef068a6070882d16ef4b0fa576
#
_entry.id   6925f3ef068a6070882d16ef4b0fa576
#
_cell.length_a   1.000
_cell.length_b   1.000
_cell.length_c   1.000
_cell.angle_alpha   90.00
_cell.angle_beta   90.00
_cell.angle_gamma   90.00
#
_symmetry.space_group_name_H-M   'P 1'
#
loop_
_entity.id
_entity.type
_entity.pdbx_description
1 polymer ?
#
loop_
_entity_poly.entity_id
_entity_poly.type
_entity_poly.pdbx_seq_one_letter_code
_entity_poly.pdbx_strand_id
1 'polypeptide(L)'
;MLCVKCQKRPAVVFVQRLENGKTVQEGYCLTCARAMHIQPVDDLMKQFGMSDQDLENMEERMSSFLQEASDSGMLAPMMNGDDTDAGDEPAPQDDFVPGGSPVFPFGFGARQNKDDAKPKNGKKEKAPRRKFLETYCENLTQKARDGKTDRIIGRDREIYRTIQILCRRQKNNPCLIGEAGVGKTAIAEGIAQRIAEGKVPARLQDKEIYLLDMTSLVAGTQFRGQFEQRVKGLISEVKAAGNIILFIDEIHSIVGAGDSDGSMNAANIMKPALSRGQMQVIGATTFAEYRKYIEKDSALERRFQPVKVEEPSLLDTIEVIKGIRVYYEKHHFVRVSDPIVTSIVKLSERYITDRFLPDKAIDLLDESCACCNLRHPEITELMETQRTVADLETREHELENPEPQNGQNAAIDYEALAAVKTDLAKQREKLPALQLKVAEIEVTMDDVAQVIELWTGVPAVKIKETEYGRLQGLEDALKAHIIGQDEAVHAVAGAIKRARADLSGRHRPASFIFVGPTGVGKTELVKQLASQLFDTVDPLISIDMSEYMEKYAVSRLIGSPPGYVGYDEAGQLTEKVRRHPYSVVLFDEIEKAHPDVMNILLQILDEGKINDAQGRTVDFSNTVICMTSNAGSTDQSGATGFGKKAEVASADRSMKALQEFLRPEFIGRVDEIITFKPLSEEDLEKIAALMLDEYKPGLAAHGITLHYTQPALADIVAESSTKYGARELRRTIRKTIEDPVSDALVDGRLDGREVTLELADHDGKAVLEI
;
A
#
# COMPACT_ATOMS: atom_id res chain seq x y z
N MET A 1 -22.58 50.82 -15.61
CA MET A 1 -22.41 51.79 -16.72
C MET A 1 -23.50 51.56 -17.75
N LEU A 2 -24.10 52.62 -18.27
CA LEU A 2 -25.03 52.56 -19.41
C LEU A 2 -24.25 52.59 -20.73
N CYS A 3 -24.83 52.01 -21.77
CA CYS A 3 -24.25 51.96 -23.10
C CYS A 3 -23.95 53.38 -23.64
N VAL A 4 -22.71 53.63 -24.08
CA VAL A 4 -22.24 54.94 -24.56
C VAL A 4 -23.05 55.44 -25.78
N LYS A 5 -23.56 54.50 -26.63
CA LYS A 5 -24.29 54.86 -27.86
C LYS A 5 -25.78 55.12 -27.65
N CYS A 6 -26.51 54.25 -26.93
CA CYS A 6 -27.96 54.41 -26.77
C CYS A 6 -28.37 55.01 -25.43
N GLN A 7 -27.51 55.00 -24.41
CA GLN A 7 -27.73 55.52 -23.04
C GLN A 7 -29.01 54.98 -22.34
N LYS A 8 -29.60 53.93 -22.90
CA LYS A 8 -30.86 53.32 -22.37
C LYS A 8 -30.65 51.94 -21.74
N ARG A 9 -29.65 51.22 -22.19
CA ARG A 9 -29.44 49.82 -21.79
C ARG A 9 -28.07 49.66 -21.09
N PRO A 10 -27.92 48.68 -20.20
CA PRO A 10 -26.62 48.44 -19.55
C PRO A 10 -25.54 48.03 -20.55
N ALA A 11 -24.32 48.51 -20.33
CA ALA A 11 -23.16 48.11 -21.12
C ALA A 11 -22.69 46.71 -20.75
N VAL A 12 -22.51 45.85 -21.76
CA VAL A 12 -22.11 44.43 -21.61
C VAL A 12 -20.81 44.15 -22.35
N VAL A 13 -20.54 44.88 -23.42
CA VAL A 13 -19.32 44.74 -24.24
C VAL A 13 -18.46 45.98 -24.03
N PHE A 14 -17.23 45.81 -23.60
CA PHE A 14 -16.29 46.90 -23.34
C PHE A 14 -15.17 46.85 -24.38
N VAL A 15 -14.98 47.98 -25.07
CA VAL A 15 -13.97 48.15 -26.11
C VAL A 15 -12.96 49.20 -25.65
N GLN A 16 -11.68 48.89 -25.76
CA GLN A 16 -10.61 49.85 -25.48
C GLN A 16 -10.19 50.53 -26.76
N ARG A 17 -10.25 51.85 -26.79
CA ARG A 17 -9.85 52.70 -27.93
C ARG A 17 -8.74 53.64 -27.51
N LEU A 18 -7.74 53.78 -28.35
CA LEU A 18 -6.67 54.76 -28.13
C LEU A 18 -7.08 56.10 -28.79
N GLU A 19 -7.40 57.11 -27.97
CA GLU A 19 -7.59 58.49 -28.44
C GLU A 19 -6.54 59.39 -27.80
N ASN A 20 -5.79 60.09 -28.64
CA ASN A 20 -4.74 61.05 -28.21
C ASN A 20 -3.70 60.49 -27.23
N GLY A 21 -3.31 59.18 -27.39
CA GLY A 21 -2.31 58.52 -26.53
C GLY A 21 -2.80 58.08 -25.15
N LYS A 22 -4.12 58.20 -24.89
CA LYS A 22 -4.75 57.65 -23.67
C LYS A 22 -5.72 56.54 -24.05
N THR A 23 -5.72 55.45 -23.31
CA THR A 23 -6.65 54.34 -23.48
C THR A 23 -8.00 54.74 -22.87
N VAL A 24 -9.04 54.84 -23.66
CA VAL A 24 -10.40 55.09 -23.19
C VAL A 24 -11.18 53.77 -23.32
N GLN A 25 -11.86 53.37 -22.25
CA GLN A 25 -12.70 52.18 -22.25
C GLN A 25 -14.17 52.61 -22.44
N GLU A 26 -14.77 52.16 -23.55
CA GLU A 26 -16.17 52.44 -23.89
C GLU A 26 -17.02 51.19 -23.77
N GLY A 27 -18.18 51.29 -23.09
CA GLY A 27 -19.10 50.18 -22.88
C GLY A 27 -20.32 50.26 -23.79
N TYR A 28 -20.64 49.16 -24.49
CA TYR A 28 -21.79 49.07 -25.41
C TYR A 28 -22.75 47.95 -24.98
N CYS A 29 -24.07 48.13 -25.19
CA CYS A 29 -25.03 47.04 -25.10
C CYS A 29 -24.89 46.09 -26.31
N LEU A 30 -25.38 44.86 -26.23
CA LEU A 30 -25.22 43.85 -27.28
C LEU A 30 -25.79 44.29 -28.62
N THR A 31 -26.97 44.89 -28.63
CA THR A 31 -27.60 45.43 -29.86
C THR A 31 -26.79 46.55 -30.49
N CYS A 32 -26.24 47.47 -29.69
CA CYS A 32 -25.41 48.55 -30.21
C CYS A 32 -24.02 48.06 -30.64
N ALA A 33 -23.45 47.10 -29.95
CA ALA A 33 -22.17 46.48 -30.31
C ALA A 33 -22.25 45.74 -31.65
N ARG A 34 -23.38 45.06 -31.91
CA ARG A 34 -23.66 44.46 -33.22
C ARG A 34 -23.84 45.50 -34.35
N ALA A 35 -24.63 46.52 -34.10
CA ALA A 35 -24.83 47.59 -35.07
C ALA A 35 -23.52 48.34 -35.42
N MET A 36 -22.45 48.14 -34.68
CA MET A 36 -21.09 48.63 -34.91
C MET A 36 -20.13 47.57 -35.44
N HIS A 37 -20.63 46.36 -35.76
CA HIS A 37 -19.86 45.23 -36.27
C HIS A 37 -18.62 44.89 -35.40
N ILE A 38 -18.80 44.87 -34.09
CA ILE A 38 -17.72 44.48 -33.16
C ILE A 38 -17.51 42.96 -33.27
N GLN A 39 -16.35 42.54 -33.80
CA GLN A 39 -16.03 41.17 -34.18
C GLN A 39 -16.43 40.10 -33.13
N PRO A 40 -16.15 40.22 -31.82
CA PRO A 40 -16.56 39.22 -30.82
C PRO A 40 -18.07 38.96 -30.76
N VAL A 41 -18.91 39.95 -31.08
CA VAL A 41 -20.38 39.80 -31.08
C VAL A 41 -20.85 39.12 -32.36
N ASP A 42 -20.28 39.51 -33.52
CA ASP A 42 -20.57 38.87 -34.80
C ASP A 42 -20.14 37.41 -34.86
N ASP A 43 -19.00 37.06 -34.22
CA ASP A 43 -18.51 35.69 -34.11
C ASP A 43 -19.39 34.84 -33.18
N LEU A 44 -19.86 35.40 -32.09
CA LEU A 44 -20.78 34.73 -31.16
C LEU A 44 -22.11 34.37 -31.83
N MET A 45 -22.64 35.29 -32.65
CA MET A 45 -23.88 35.06 -33.40
C MET A 45 -23.73 33.99 -34.48
N LYS A 46 -22.57 33.95 -35.18
CA LYS A 46 -22.28 32.91 -36.17
C LYS A 46 -22.12 31.54 -35.52
N GLN A 47 -21.46 31.50 -34.35
CA GLN A 47 -21.18 30.24 -33.64
C GLN A 47 -22.43 29.61 -33.04
N PHE A 48 -23.39 30.41 -32.59
CA PHE A 48 -24.62 29.94 -31.92
C PHE A 48 -25.88 30.04 -32.82
N GLY A 49 -25.77 30.50 -34.06
CA GLY A 49 -26.89 30.57 -34.99
C GLY A 49 -28.02 31.50 -34.53
N MET A 50 -27.72 32.53 -33.74
CA MET A 50 -28.71 33.42 -33.12
C MET A 50 -29.23 34.48 -34.09
N SER A 51 -30.55 34.74 -34.07
CA SER A 51 -31.19 35.82 -34.78
C SER A 51 -31.15 37.16 -34.01
N ASP A 52 -31.48 38.25 -34.67
CA ASP A 52 -31.57 39.58 -34.03
C ASP A 52 -32.61 39.63 -32.91
N GLN A 53 -33.72 38.93 -33.09
CA GLN A 53 -34.77 38.81 -32.08
C GLN A 53 -34.30 38.01 -30.82
N ASP A 54 -33.45 37.02 -30.98
CA ASP A 54 -32.90 36.27 -29.85
C ASP A 54 -31.96 37.13 -29.02
N LEU A 55 -31.23 38.05 -29.67
CA LEU A 55 -30.32 38.98 -29.01
C LEU A 55 -31.07 40.04 -28.21
N GLU A 56 -32.19 40.58 -28.74
CA GLU A 56 -33.07 41.52 -28.02
C GLU A 56 -33.75 40.85 -26.82
N ASN A 57 -34.27 39.64 -26.98
CA ASN A 57 -34.87 38.86 -25.89
C ASN A 57 -33.84 38.54 -24.78
N MET A 58 -32.60 38.33 -25.15
CA MET A 58 -31.51 38.08 -24.19
C MET A 58 -31.14 39.36 -23.41
N GLU A 59 -31.12 40.50 -24.08
CA GLU A 59 -30.90 41.81 -23.45
C GLU A 59 -32.03 42.19 -22.47
N GLU A 60 -33.30 41.96 -22.85
CA GLU A 60 -34.45 42.20 -21.96
C GLU A 60 -34.42 41.33 -20.68
N ARG A 61 -34.10 40.05 -20.83
CA ARG A 61 -33.95 39.16 -19.68
C ARG A 61 -32.80 39.56 -18.77
N MET A 62 -31.69 40.06 -19.34
CA MET A 62 -30.55 40.48 -18.54
C MET A 62 -30.82 41.81 -17.84
N SER A 63 -31.58 42.72 -18.46
CA SER A 63 -31.99 43.97 -17.82
C SER A 63 -32.98 43.74 -16.68
N SER A 64 -33.94 42.80 -16.81
CA SER A 64 -34.87 42.41 -15.74
C SER A 64 -34.15 41.74 -14.57
N PHE A 65 -33.18 40.90 -14.84
CA PHE A 65 -32.34 40.25 -13.80
C PHE A 65 -31.48 41.25 -13.01
N LEU A 66 -30.90 42.23 -13.70
CA LEU A 66 -30.12 43.30 -13.05
C LEU A 66 -31.02 44.23 -12.22
N GLN A 67 -32.26 44.40 -12.61
CA GLN A 67 -33.25 45.20 -11.88
C GLN A 67 -33.75 44.47 -10.62
N GLU A 68 -34.01 43.14 -10.71
CA GLU A 68 -34.35 42.30 -9.57
C GLU A 68 -33.17 42.14 -8.58
N ALA A 69 -31.92 42.07 -9.08
CA ALA A 69 -30.72 42.03 -8.26
C ALA A 69 -30.44 43.37 -7.55
N SER A 70 -30.83 44.51 -8.15
CA SER A 70 -30.77 45.84 -7.53
C SER A 70 -31.82 46.01 -6.44
N ASP A 71 -33.05 45.55 -6.67
CA ASP A 71 -34.15 45.63 -5.70
C ASP A 71 -34.01 44.68 -4.52
N SER A 72 -33.26 43.59 -4.68
CA SER A 72 -32.96 42.61 -3.61
C SER A 72 -31.74 42.94 -2.76
N GLY A 73 -31.07 44.07 -2.96
CA GLY A 73 -29.93 44.51 -2.15
C GLY A 73 -28.64 43.69 -2.30
N MET A 74 -28.53 42.88 -3.37
CA MET A 74 -27.41 41.96 -3.60
C MET A 74 -26.19 42.58 -4.26
N LEU A 75 -26.27 43.88 -4.66
CA LEU A 75 -25.24 44.62 -5.41
C LEU A 75 -24.50 45.72 -4.61
N ALA A 76 -24.58 45.70 -3.28
CA ALA A 76 -24.12 46.79 -2.44
C ALA A 76 -22.61 46.85 -2.04
N PRO A 77 -21.65 46.04 -2.48
CA PRO A 77 -20.25 46.32 -2.19
C PRO A 77 -19.33 46.58 -3.39
N MET A 78 -19.85 46.90 -4.60
CA MET A 78 -18.96 47.10 -5.76
C MET A 78 -18.89 48.55 -6.32
N MET A 79 -19.44 49.54 -5.62
CA MET A 79 -19.35 50.93 -6.05
C MET A 79 -19.06 51.85 -4.87
N ASN A 80 -17.84 51.91 -4.41
CA ASN A 80 -17.24 53.06 -3.77
C ASN A 80 -15.72 52.83 -3.75
N GLY A 81 -15.06 53.36 -4.73
CA GLY A 81 -13.62 53.56 -4.73
C GLY A 81 -13.42 55.08 -4.86
N ASP A 82 -13.24 55.70 -3.73
CA ASP A 82 -12.82 57.11 -3.65
C ASP A 82 -11.29 57.16 -3.51
N ASP A 83 -10.68 58.04 -4.23
CA ASP A 83 -9.27 58.36 -4.29
C ASP A 83 -8.71 58.81 -2.93
N THR A 84 -7.56 58.24 -2.52
CA THR A 84 -6.50 59.03 -1.85
C THR A 84 -5.17 58.20 -1.84
N ASP A 85 -4.29 58.68 -2.60
CA ASP A 85 -2.87 59.07 -2.49
C ASP A 85 -1.85 58.26 -1.64
N ALA A 86 -0.69 58.02 -2.30
CA ALA A 86 0.69 57.94 -1.83
C ALA A 86 1.30 56.58 -1.39
N GLY A 87 2.35 56.21 -2.11
CA GLY A 87 3.46 55.43 -1.59
C GLY A 87 4.15 54.50 -2.62
N ASP A 88 5.23 55.02 -3.22
CA ASP A 88 6.20 54.33 -4.08
C ASP A 88 6.77 53.04 -3.47
N GLU A 89 6.82 51.96 -4.24
CA GLU A 89 8.02 51.17 -4.52
C GLU A 89 7.75 50.05 -5.56
N PRO A 90 8.76 49.60 -6.34
CA PRO A 90 8.53 49.00 -7.66
C PRO A 90 8.47 47.47 -7.66
N ALA A 91 7.56 46.92 -8.45
CA ALA A 91 7.45 45.49 -8.75
C ALA A 91 8.34 45.10 -9.93
N PRO A 92 8.85 43.84 -9.98
CA PRO A 92 9.56 43.32 -11.11
C PRO A 92 8.60 42.87 -12.24
N GLN A 93 9.03 43.10 -13.45
CA GLN A 93 8.44 42.67 -14.71
C GLN A 93 8.50 41.19 -14.88
N ASP A 94 7.41 40.54 -15.34
CA ASP A 94 7.54 39.37 -16.20
C ASP A 94 6.27 39.14 -17.05
N ASP A 95 6.53 39.06 -18.31
CA ASP A 95 5.88 38.44 -19.47
C ASP A 95 4.36 38.24 -19.54
N PHE A 96 3.79 39.04 -20.42
CA PHE A 96 2.42 39.02 -20.91
C PHE A 96 2.30 38.09 -22.14
N VAL A 97 1.46 37.04 -22.03
CA VAL A 97 0.98 36.24 -23.18
C VAL A 97 -0.49 36.60 -23.44
N PRO A 98 -0.87 37.04 -24.63
CA PRO A 98 -2.26 37.41 -24.94
C PRO A 98 -3.04 36.19 -25.45
N GLY A 99 -4.13 35.83 -24.79
CA GLY A 99 -5.05 34.79 -25.28
C GLY A 99 -6.04 34.29 -24.23
N GLY A 100 -6.91 35.13 -23.71
CA GLY A 100 -7.99 34.71 -22.80
C GLY A 100 -9.35 35.08 -23.40
N SER A 101 -10.09 34.09 -23.89
CA SER A 101 -11.49 34.21 -24.29
C SER A 101 -12.39 34.46 -23.07
N PRO A 102 -13.40 35.35 -23.18
CA PRO A 102 -14.34 35.60 -22.09
C PRO A 102 -15.31 34.42 -21.93
N VAL A 103 -15.34 33.81 -20.76
CA VAL A 103 -16.29 32.76 -20.39
C VAL A 103 -17.57 33.38 -19.86
N PHE A 104 -18.68 33.14 -20.56
CA PHE A 104 -20.01 33.53 -20.12
C PHE A 104 -20.64 32.36 -19.30
N PRO A 105 -21.27 32.62 -18.15
CA PRO A 105 -21.91 31.59 -17.33
C PRO A 105 -23.40 31.46 -17.67
N PHE A 106 -23.76 30.81 -18.77
CA PHE A 106 -25.15 30.41 -19.02
C PHE A 106 -25.22 29.09 -19.80
N GLY A 107 -25.63 28.03 -19.14
CA GLY A 107 -26.02 26.77 -19.76
C GLY A 107 -27.47 26.83 -20.22
N PHE A 108 -27.72 26.66 -21.52
CA PHE A 108 -29.06 26.50 -22.07
C PHE A 108 -29.42 25.04 -22.25
N GLY A 109 -30.36 24.55 -21.44
CA GLY A 109 -31.08 23.29 -21.69
C GLY A 109 -32.34 23.58 -22.47
N ALA A 110 -32.46 23.01 -23.66
CA ALA A 110 -33.65 23.12 -24.49
C ALA A 110 -34.86 22.40 -23.85
N ARG A 111 -35.96 23.09 -23.65
CA ARG A 111 -37.28 22.50 -23.35
C ARG A 111 -38.21 22.74 -24.51
N GLN A 112 -38.70 21.64 -25.08
CA GLN A 112 -39.88 21.62 -25.94
C GLN A 112 -41.15 21.79 -25.11
N ASN A 113 -41.96 22.76 -25.50
CA ASN A 113 -43.33 22.94 -25.01
C ASN A 113 -44.28 21.99 -25.76
N LYS A 114 -45.19 21.35 -25.01
CA LYS A 114 -46.55 21.04 -25.48
C LYS A 114 -47.52 21.31 -24.33
N ASP A 115 -48.44 22.24 -24.60
CA ASP A 115 -49.63 22.51 -23.82
C ASP A 115 -50.60 21.33 -23.90
N ASP A 116 -51.28 20.99 -22.80
CA ASP A 116 -52.71 20.96 -22.72
C ASP A 116 -53.23 20.65 -21.32
N ALA A 117 -54.46 21.03 -21.04
CA ALA A 117 -55.10 21.45 -19.81
C ALA A 117 -55.74 20.34 -18.91
N LYS A 118 -55.60 20.55 -17.55
CA LYS A 118 -56.58 20.42 -16.42
C LYS A 118 -57.29 19.08 -16.12
N PRO A 119 -57.81 18.86 -14.85
CA PRO A 119 -57.41 19.29 -13.51
C PRO A 119 -57.55 18.25 -12.36
N LYS A 120 -56.89 18.55 -11.21
CA LYS A 120 -57.25 18.23 -9.79
C LYS A 120 -57.28 16.78 -9.29
N ASN A 121 -56.35 16.39 -8.42
CA ASN A 121 -56.48 16.20 -6.97
C ASN A 121 -55.32 15.40 -6.37
N GLY A 122 -54.89 15.77 -5.19
CA GLY A 122 -53.95 14.96 -4.37
C GLY A 122 -52.53 15.56 -4.32
N LYS A 123 -52.31 16.53 -3.43
CA LYS A 123 -50.96 16.91 -2.98
C LYS A 123 -50.33 15.71 -2.29
N LYS A 124 -49.49 14.93 -3.01
CA LYS A 124 -48.35 14.25 -2.44
C LYS A 124 -47.21 15.27 -2.45
N GLU A 125 -46.78 15.68 -1.27
CA GLU A 125 -45.52 16.45 -1.11
C GLU A 125 -44.44 15.71 -1.85
N LYS A 126 -43.92 16.31 -2.94
CA LYS A 126 -42.76 15.81 -3.63
C LYS A 126 -41.60 15.92 -2.65
N ALA A 127 -41.01 14.78 -2.26
CA ALA A 127 -39.77 14.72 -1.48
C ALA A 127 -38.75 15.69 -2.07
N PRO A 128 -38.03 16.44 -1.23
CA PRO A 128 -37.01 17.38 -1.70
C PRO A 128 -36.03 16.64 -2.64
N ARG A 129 -35.76 17.22 -3.81
CA ARG A 129 -34.82 16.64 -4.77
C ARG A 129 -33.46 16.55 -4.12
N ARG A 130 -32.90 15.33 -3.94
CA ARG A 130 -31.59 15.02 -3.35
C ARG A 130 -30.49 15.09 -4.41
N LYS A 131 -30.38 16.21 -5.14
CA LYS A 131 -29.49 16.35 -6.31
C LYS A 131 -28.01 16.21 -5.95
N PHE A 132 -27.55 16.84 -4.86
CA PHE A 132 -26.16 16.78 -4.44
C PHE A 132 -25.83 15.41 -3.85
N LEU A 133 -26.72 14.80 -3.09
CA LEU A 133 -26.57 13.46 -2.53
C LEU A 133 -26.48 12.41 -3.65
N GLU A 134 -27.33 12.47 -4.65
CA GLU A 134 -27.31 11.53 -5.79
C GLU A 134 -26.09 11.70 -6.70
N THR A 135 -25.48 12.91 -6.74
CA THR A 135 -24.31 13.19 -7.58
C THR A 135 -22.99 12.86 -6.89
N TYR A 136 -22.86 13.09 -5.58
CA TYR A 136 -21.60 13.02 -4.86
C TYR A 136 -21.56 11.96 -3.77
N CYS A 137 -22.66 11.24 -3.55
CA CYS A 137 -22.74 10.22 -2.49
C CYS A 137 -23.38 8.93 -3.01
N GLU A 138 -22.89 7.81 -2.49
CA GLU A 138 -23.48 6.50 -2.74
C GLU A 138 -24.34 6.04 -1.57
N ASN A 139 -25.57 5.59 -1.81
CA ASN A 139 -26.47 5.12 -0.76
C ASN A 139 -26.19 3.66 -0.37
N LEU A 140 -25.40 3.46 0.70
CA LEU A 140 -25.05 2.12 1.19
C LEU A 140 -26.27 1.35 1.72
N THR A 141 -27.25 2.04 2.32
CA THR A 141 -28.48 1.39 2.84
C THR A 141 -29.36 0.87 1.70
N GLN A 142 -29.41 1.60 0.57
CA GLN A 142 -30.14 1.13 -0.61
C GLN A 142 -29.41 -0.05 -1.28
N LYS A 143 -28.08 0.02 -1.38
CA LYS A 143 -27.27 -1.13 -1.85
C LYS A 143 -27.54 -2.39 -1.01
N ALA A 144 -27.60 -2.23 0.32
CA ALA A 144 -27.89 -3.33 1.22
C ALA A 144 -29.28 -3.92 1.02
N ARG A 145 -30.30 -3.07 0.79
CA ARG A 145 -31.68 -3.51 0.47
C ARG A 145 -31.74 -4.24 -0.86
N ASP A 146 -30.94 -3.81 -1.82
CA ASP A 146 -30.87 -4.43 -3.15
C ASP A 146 -30.04 -5.74 -3.17
N GLY A 147 -29.46 -6.13 -2.01
CA GLY A 147 -28.62 -7.33 -1.88
C GLY A 147 -27.26 -7.24 -2.60
N LYS A 148 -26.78 -6.02 -2.86
CA LYS A 148 -25.53 -5.75 -3.58
C LYS A 148 -24.33 -5.51 -2.66
N THR A 149 -24.47 -5.74 -1.37
CA THR A 149 -23.41 -5.62 -0.37
C THR A 149 -22.96 -6.98 0.10
N ASP A 150 -21.64 -7.16 0.27
CA ASP A 150 -21.07 -8.38 0.79
C ASP A 150 -21.43 -8.58 2.26
N ARG A 151 -21.49 -9.83 2.69
CA ARG A 151 -21.79 -10.15 4.10
C ARG A 151 -20.61 -9.76 4.97
N ILE A 152 -20.83 -8.92 5.98
CA ILE A 152 -19.81 -8.52 6.94
C ILE A 152 -19.72 -9.52 8.08
N ILE A 153 -18.50 -10.01 8.33
CA ILE A 153 -18.17 -11.06 9.30
C ILE A 153 -17.08 -10.53 10.26
N GLY A 154 -17.17 -10.90 11.53
CA GLY A 154 -16.10 -10.67 12.52
C GLY A 154 -15.97 -9.24 13.07
N ARG A 155 -16.89 -8.32 12.75
CA ARG A 155 -16.85 -6.91 13.19
C ARG A 155 -18.02 -6.52 14.10
N ASP A 156 -18.62 -7.47 14.77
CA ASP A 156 -19.82 -7.25 15.60
C ASP A 156 -19.61 -6.26 16.76
N ARG A 157 -18.42 -6.28 17.38
CA ARG A 157 -18.06 -5.39 18.50
C ARG A 157 -17.97 -3.93 18.04
N GLU A 158 -17.25 -3.69 16.94
CA GLU A 158 -17.04 -2.35 16.36
C GLU A 158 -18.35 -1.79 15.82
N ILE A 159 -19.14 -2.61 15.12
CA ILE A 159 -20.48 -2.24 14.63
C ILE A 159 -21.39 -1.88 15.81
N TYR A 160 -21.45 -2.72 16.85
CA TYR A 160 -22.26 -2.45 18.03
C TYR A 160 -21.83 -1.14 18.72
N ARG A 161 -20.53 -0.94 18.90
CA ARG A 161 -19.98 0.29 19.48
C ARG A 161 -20.32 1.52 18.66
N THR A 162 -20.22 1.43 17.35
CA THR A 162 -20.57 2.52 16.43
C THR A 162 -22.06 2.85 16.50
N ILE A 163 -22.95 1.86 16.51
CA ILE A 163 -24.39 2.02 16.70
C ILE A 163 -24.69 2.69 18.06
N GLN A 164 -24.02 2.24 19.12
CA GLN A 164 -24.16 2.84 20.45
C GLN A 164 -23.81 4.34 20.45
N ILE A 165 -22.73 4.73 19.77
CA ILE A 165 -22.31 6.13 19.66
C ILE A 165 -23.32 6.93 18.84
N LEU A 166 -23.80 6.42 17.71
CA LEU A 166 -24.81 7.07 16.87
C LEU A 166 -26.13 7.35 17.64
N CYS A 167 -26.45 6.53 18.62
CA CYS A 167 -27.64 6.70 19.46
C CYS A 167 -27.47 7.73 20.60
N ARG A 168 -26.27 8.26 20.84
CA ARG A 168 -26.00 9.24 21.93
C ARG A 168 -26.65 10.58 21.63
N ARG A 169 -26.91 11.34 22.71
CA ARG A 169 -27.43 12.72 22.59
C ARG A 169 -26.35 13.72 22.14
N GLN A 170 -25.13 13.51 22.61
CA GLN A 170 -23.95 14.34 22.30
C GLN A 170 -22.78 13.44 21.95
N LYS A 171 -21.79 13.96 21.23
CA LYS A 171 -20.64 13.19 20.68
C LYS A 171 -21.14 11.95 19.94
N ASN A 172 -22.11 12.14 19.07
CA ASN A 172 -22.82 11.09 18.33
C ASN A 172 -22.24 10.84 16.93
N ASN A 173 -21.03 11.32 16.67
CA ASN A 173 -20.29 11.05 15.45
C ASN A 173 -19.15 10.07 15.77
N PRO A 174 -19.24 8.78 15.42
CA PRO A 174 -18.13 7.86 15.55
C PRO A 174 -17.03 8.16 14.54
N CYS A 175 -15.78 7.99 14.95
CA CYS A 175 -14.62 8.00 14.07
C CYS A 175 -13.94 6.65 14.17
N LEU A 176 -13.95 5.87 13.08
CA LEU A 176 -13.30 4.57 12.97
C LEU A 176 -11.79 4.82 12.75
N ILE A 177 -10.97 4.38 13.69
CA ILE A 177 -9.53 4.62 13.67
C ILE A 177 -8.81 3.29 13.57
N GLY A 178 -8.01 3.11 12.53
CA GLY A 178 -7.23 1.89 12.29
C GLY A 178 -6.37 2.03 11.04
N GLU A 179 -5.44 1.12 10.85
CA GLU A 179 -4.57 1.12 9.68
C GLU A 179 -5.35 0.90 8.38
N ALA A 180 -4.71 1.19 7.23
CA ALA A 180 -5.31 0.92 5.92
C ALA A 180 -5.54 -0.58 5.75
N GLY A 181 -6.66 -0.98 5.12
CA GLY A 181 -6.96 -2.39 4.85
C GLY A 181 -7.55 -3.19 6.02
N VAL A 182 -7.72 -2.62 7.24
CA VAL A 182 -8.33 -3.35 8.37
C VAL A 182 -9.87 -3.49 8.28
N GLY A 183 -10.52 -2.96 7.24
CA GLY A 183 -11.96 -3.10 7.02
C GLY A 183 -12.82 -2.03 7.69
N LYS A 184 -12.35 -0.78 7.77
CA LYS A 184 -13.14 0.36 8.30
C LYS A 184 -14.41 0.61 7.50
N THR A 185 -14.34 0.56 6.18
CA THR A 185 -15.47 0.77 5.26
C THR A 185 -16.51 -0.34 5.43
N ALA A 186 -16.08 -1.60 5.62
CA ALA A 186 -16.94 -2.74 5.88
C ALA A 186 -17.82 -2.54 7.14
N ILE A 187 -17.32 -1.85 8.17
CA ILE A 187 -18.12 -1.54 9.37
C ILE A 187 -19.29 -0.63 9.02
N ALA A 188 -19.11 0.37 8.16
CA ALA A 188 -20.17 1.26 7.71
C ALA A 188 -21.22 0.52 6.87
N GLU A 189 -20.78 -0.36 5.97
CA GLU A 189 -21.64 -1.25 5.21
C GLU A 189 -22.42 -2.23 6.11
N GLY A 190 -21.77 -2.80 7.13
CA GLY A 190 -22.42 -3.66 8.10
C GLY A 190 -23.50 -2.96 8.92
N ILE A 191 -23.30 -1.67 9.23
CA ILE A 191 -24.35 -0.88 9.87
C ILE A 191 -25.51 -0.64 8.90
N ALA A 192 -25.20 -0.34 7.62
CA ALA A 192 -26.22 -0.17 6.59
C ALA A 192 -27.06 -1.45 6.36
N GLN A 193 -26.41 -2.63 6.38
CA GLN A 193 -27.11 -3.92 6.33
C GLN A 193 -28.03 -4.12 7.53
N ARG A 194 -27.56 -3.84 8.76
CA ARG A 194 -28.39 -3.96 9.96
C ARG A 194 -29.56 -2.98 9.96
N ILE A 195 -29.40 -1.79 9.39
CA ILE A 195 -30.49 -0.84 9.18
C ILE A 195 -31.51 -1.41 8.17
N ALA A 196 -31.04 -1.93 7.04
CA ALA A 196 -31.89 -2.54 6.01
C ALA A 196 -32.69 -3.75 6.54
N GLU A 197 -32.08 -4.56 7.42
CA GLU A 197 -32.69 -5.71 8.09
C GLU A 197 -33.57 -5.33 9.28
N GLY A 198 -33.58 -4.06 9.69
CA GLY A 198 -34.30 -3.62 10.88
C GLY A 198 -33.68 -4.05 12.23
N LYS A 199 -32.45 -4.58 12.22
CA LYS A 199 -31.74 -5.06 13.43
C LYS A 199 -30.96 -3.96 14.14
N VAL A 200 -31.56 -2.77 14.24
CA VAL A 200 -30.99 -1.60 14.91
C VAL A 200 -32.00 -0.99 15.86
N PRO A 201 -31.58 -0.21 16.87
CA PRO A 201 -32.51 0.53 17.74
C PRO A 201 -33.45 1.41 16.94
N ALA A 202 -34.70 1.61 17.43
CA ALA A 202 -35.76 2.36 16.77
C ALA A 202 -35.30 3.75 16.25
N ARG A 203 -34.35 4.38 16.95
CA ARG A 203 -33.79 5.68 16.55
C ARG A 203 -33.05 5.67 15.23
N LEU A 204 -32.54 4.51 14.78
CA LEU A 204 -31.76 4.34 13.56
C LEU A 204 -32.52 3.61 12.44
N GLN A 205 -33.73 3.10 12.67
CA GLN A 205 -34.48 2.30 11.69
C GLN A 205 -34.81 3.09 10.42
N ASP A 206 -35.10 4.39 10.57
CA ASP A 206 -35.44 5.26 9.43
C ASP A 206 -34.20 5.98 8.83
N LYS A 207 -33.01 5.69 9.33
CA LYS A 207 -31.78 6.32 8.85
C LYS A 207 -31.25 5.67 7.59
N GLU A 208 -30.62 6.49 6.76
CA GLU A 208 -29.92 6.07 5.53
C GLU A 208 -28.46 6.48 5.64
N ILE A 209 -27.54 5.57 5.30
CA ILE A 209 -26.09 5.83 5.27
C ILE A 209 -25.68 6.12 3.83
N TYR A 210 -25.02 7.26 3.63
CA TYR A 210 -24.47 7.69 2.37
C TYR A 210 -22.94 7.79 2.47
N LEU A 211 -22.23 7.09 1.59
CA LEU A 211 -20.78 7.21 1.42
C LEU A 211 -20.50 8.47 0.60
N LEU A 212 -19.74 9.41 1.15
CA LEU A 212 -19.32 10.61 0.45
C LEU A 212 -18.08 10.36 -0.39
N ASP A 213 -18.18 10.58 -1.70
CA ASP A 213 -17.04 10.59 -2.60
C ASP A 213 -16.40 11.98 -2.65
N MET A 214 -15.26 12.11 -1.96
CA MET A 214 -14.49 13.34 -1.90
C MET A 214 -13.87 13.69 -3.26
N THR A 215 -13.49 12.69 -4.06
CA THR A 215 -12.89 12.89 -5.38
C THR A 215 -13.88 13.55 -6.33
N SER A 216 -15.10 13.03 -6.41
CA SER A 216 -16.19 13.59 -7.22
C SER A 216 -16.60 14.99 -6.75
N LEU A 217 -16.52 15.25 -5.44
CA LEU A 217 -16.86 16.56 -4.88
C LEU A 217 -15.86 17.65 -5.31
N VAL A 218 -14.57 17.31 -5.43
CA VAL A 218 -13.48 18.21 -5.83
C VAL A 218 -13.33 18.27 -7.36
N ALA A 219 -13.57 17.18 -8.07
CA ALA A 219 -13.38 17.09 -9.51
C ALA A 219 -14.10 18.22 -10.28
N GLY A 220 -13.37 18.89 -11.21
CA GLY A 220 -13.89 19.97 -12.02
C GLY A 220 -14.17 21.30 -11.30
N THR A 221 -13.69 21.47 -10.06
CA THR A 221 -13.75 22.76 -9.35
C THR A 221 -12.47 23.56 -9.65
N GLN A 222 -12.56 24.53 -10.54
CA GLN A 222 -11.45 25.45 -10.85
C GLN A 222 -11.31 26.58 -9.83
N PHE A 223 -12.39 26.93 -9.13
CA PHE A 223 -12.44 28.02 -8.17
C PHE A 223 -12.94 27.55 -6.81
N ARG A 224 -12.33 28.08 -5.75
CA ARG A 224 -12.69 27.81 -4.34
C ARG A 224 -14.21 27.94 -4.07
N GLY A 225 -14.87 28.93 -4.65
CA GLY A 225 -16.30 29.15 -4.44
C GLY A 225 -17.22 28.04 -4.97
N GLN A 226 -16.80 27.33 -6.02
CA GLN A 226 -17.59 26.20 -6.57
C GLN A 226 -17.59 25.01 -5.62
N PHE A 227 -16.44 24.66 -5.07
CA PHE A 227 -16.32 23.61 -4.06
C PHE A 227 -17.13 23.94 -2.80
N GLU A 228 -16.99 25.19 -2.29
CA GLU A 228 -17.77 25.64 -1.13
C GLU A 228 -19.29 25.56 -1.38
N GLN A 229 -19.73 25.91 -2.58
CA GLN A 229 -21.15 25.83 -2.96
C GLN A 229 -21.64 24.38 -2.99
N ARG A 230 -20.85 23.42 -3.52
CA ARG A 230 -21.19 22.00 -3.53
C ARG A 230 -21.31 21.46 -2.10
N VAL A 231 -20.32 21.73 -1.24
CA VAL A 231 -20.33 21.30 0.17
C VAL A 231 -21.53 21.93 0.93
N LYS A 232 -21.78 23.22 0.75
CA LYS A 232 -22.95 23.91 1.35
C LYS A 232 -24.27 23.31 0.88
N GLY A 233 -24.38 23.00 -0.44
CA GLY A 233 -25.55 22.34 -1.02
C GLY A 233 -25.79 20.97 -0.42
N LEU A 234 -24.76 20.12 -0.33
CA LEU A 234 -24.81 18.80 0.29
C LEU A 234 -25.27 18.88 1.76
N ILE A 235 -24.65 19.78 2.55
CA ILE A 235 -25.03 19.97 3.96
C ILE A 235 -26.50 20.41 4.09
N SER A 236 -26.97 21.27 3.20
CA SER A 236 -28.36 21.74 3.18
C SER A 236 -29.34 20.60 2.89
N GLU A 237 -29.03 19.71 1.93
CA GLU A 237 -29.85 18.52 1.63
C GLU A 237 -29.87 17.54 2.78
N VAL A 238 -28.71 17.25 3.42
CA VAL A 238 -28.60 16.36 4.60
C VAL A 238 -29.45 16.91 5.76
N LYS A 239 -29.41 18.22 6.00
CA LYS A 239 -30.22 18.86 7.04
C LYS A 239 -31.71 18.81 6.75
N ALA A 240 -32.08 19.06 5.49
CA ALA A 240 -33.49 19.04 5.07
C ALA A 240 -34.09 17.62 5.17
N ALA A 241 -33.32 16.60 4.82
CA ALA A 241 -33.73 15.20 4.90
C ALA A 241 -33.84 14.69 6.35
N GLY A 242 -32.94 15.08 7.26
CA GLY A 242 -32.95 14.77 8.69
C GLY A 242 -32.73 13.30 9.08
N ASN A 243 -32.81 12.38 8.10
CA ASN A 243 -32.62 10.93 8.29
C ASN A 243 -31.30 10.39 7.73
N ILE A 244 -30.38 11.27 7.30
CA ILE A 244 -29.14 10.88 6.64
C ILE A 244 -27.98 10.85 7.63
N ILE A 245 -27.16 9.81 7.51
CA ILE A 245 -25.83 9.67 8.14
C ILE A 245 -24.80 9.65 7.01
N LEU A 246 -23.86 10.60 7.01
CA LEU A 246 -22.76 10.59 6.05
C LEU A 246 -21.63 9.69 6.57
N PHE A 247 -21.18 8.75 5.75
CA PHE A 247 -19.92 8.05 5.95
C PHE A 247 -18.84 8.74 5.11
N ILE A 248 -17.76 9.14 5.75
CA ILE A 248 -16.64 9.83 5.13
C ILE A 248 -15.40 9.00 5.37
N ASP A 249 -14.96 8.34 4.31
CA ASP A 249 -13.67 7.66 4.34
C ASP A 249 -12.54 8.69 4.23
N GLU A 250 -11.41 8.42 4.84
CA GLU A 250 -10.29 9.36 4.92
C GLU A 250 -10.71 10.76 5.39
N ILE A 251 -11.45 10.85 6.52
CA ILE A 251 -11.99 12.12 7.02
C ILE A 251 -10.92 13.20 7.22
N HIS A 252 -9.65 12.81 7.35
CA HIS A 252 -8.51 13.72 7.42
C HIS A 252 -8.34 14.54 6.13
N SER A 253 -8.76 14.03 4.98
CA SER A 253 -8.71 14.74 3.69
C SER A 253 -9.57 16.02 3.71
N ILE A 254 -10.65 16.02 4.48
CA ILE A 254 -11.50 17.19 4.67
C ILE A 254 -10.83 18.25 5.54
N VAL A 255 -10.00 17.83 6.50
CA VAL A 255 -9.36 18.70 7.51
C VAL A 255 -7.98 19.16 7.06
N GLY A 256 -7.20 18.26 6.44
CA GLY A 256 -5.81 18.49 6.04
C GLY A 256 -5.62 19.30 4.76
N ALA A 257 -6.65 19.48 3.97
CA ALA A 257 -6.61 20.30 2.76
C ALA A 257 -6.38 21.81 3.02
N GLY A 258 -5.74 22.20 4.14
CA GLY A 258 -5.62 23.57 4.60
C GLY A 258 -4.23 24.07 4.98
N ASP A 259 -3.19 23.24 4.93
CA ASP A 259 -1.85 23.62 5.41
C ASP A 259 -0.91 24.23 4.36
N SER A 260 -1.29 24.27 3.10
CA SER A 260 -0.58 25.03 2.06
C SER A 260 -1.40 26.27 1.67
N ASP A 261 -0.74 27.40 1.55
CA ASP A 261 -1.32 28.70 1.19
C ASP A 261 -2.38 28.59 0.08
N GLY A 262 -3.66 28.77 0.45
CA GLY A 262 -4.77 28.82 -0.49
C GLY A 262 -5.64 27.56 -0.62
N SER A 263 -5.42 26.47 0.12
CA SER A 263 -6.16 25.23 -0.04
C SER A 263 -7.57 25.25 0.57
N MET A 264 -8.47 24.46 -0.05
CA MET A 264 -9.90 24.39 0.23
C MET A 264 -10.18 23.62 1.55
N ASN A 265 -10.54 24.30 2.62
CA ASN A 265 -10.82 23.68 3.91
C ASN A 265 -12.33 23.40 4.08
N ALA A 266 -12.77 22.19 3.66
CA ALA A 266 -14.17 21.76 3.82
C ALA A 266 -14.57 21.62 5.29
N ALA A 267 -13.63 21.35 6.20
CA ALA A 267 -13.88 21.23 7.61
C ALA A 267 -14.50 22.50 8.18
N ASN A 268 -14.04 23.68 7.79
CA ASN A 268 -14.57 24.95 8.29
C ASN A 268 -16.03 25.16 7.88
N ILE A 269 -16.46 24.61 6.75
CA ILE A 269 -17.86 24.68 6.29
C ILE A 269 -18.74 23.66 7.05
N MET A 270 -18.17 22.48 7.35
CA MET A 270 -18.90 21.40 8.05
C MET A 270 -18.96 21.61 9.58
N LYS A 271 -17.92 22.22 10.19
CA LYS A 271 -17.82 22.47 11.64
C LYS A 271 -19.08 23.08 12.27
N PRO A 272 -19.74 24.12 11.70
CA PRO A 272 -20.97 24.67 12.27
C PRO A 272 -22.14 23.68 12.30
N ALA A 273 -22.27 22.85 11.26
CA ALA A 273 -23.33 21.84 11.16
C ALA A 273 -23.12 20.68 12.16
N LEU A 274 -21.86 20.20 12.26
CA LEU A 274 -21.46 19.20 13.26
C LEU A 274 -21.61 19.73 14.68
N SER A 275 -21.21 20.99 14.92
CA SER A 275 -21.28 21.61 16.24
C SER A 275 -22.70 21.74 16.77
N ARG A 276 -23.65 22.04 15.90
CA ARG A 276 -25.07 22.20 16.26
C ARG A 276 -25.84 20.87 16.28
N GLY A 277 -25.18 19.74 15.96
CA GLY A 277 -25.83 18.42 15.89
C GLY A 277 -26.86 18.32 14.75
N GLN A 278 -26.74 19.13 13.71
CA GLN A 278 -27.67 19.19 12.59
C GLN A 278 -27.41 18.09 11.54
N MET A 279 -26.28 17.40 11.64
CA MET A 279 -25.92 16.24 10.81
C MET A 279 -25.16 15.22 11.65
N GLN A 280 -25.24 13.96 11.26
CA GLN A 280 -24.47 12.87 11.82
C GLN A 280 -23.46 12.36 10.79
N VAL A 281 -22.25 12.09 11.25
CA VAL A 281 -21.14 11.63 10.41
C VAL A 281 -20.48 10.41 11.06
N ILE A 282 -20.17 9.42 10.26
CA ILE A 282 -19.22 8.35 10.58
C ILE A 282 -17.95 8.70 9.82
N GLY A 283 -16.85 8.94 10.52
CA GLY A 283 -15.55 9.16 9.89
C GLY A 283 -14.70 7.90 9.92
N ALA A 284 -13.82 7.71 8.95
CA ALA A 284 -12.78 6.70 8.99
C ALA A 284 -11.41 7.34 8.71
N THR A 285 -10.35 6.91 9.42
CA THR A 285 -8.99 7.45 9.27
C THR A 285 -7.96 6.52 9.91
N THR A 286 -6.66 6.80 9.72
CA THR A 286 -5.58 6.11 10.42
C THR A 286 -5.27 6.72 11.78
N PHE A 287 -4.50 6.01 12.63
CA PHE A 287 -4.09 6.54 13.94
C PHE A 287 -3.24 7.80 13.83
N ALA A 288 -2.31 7.84 12.88
CA ALA A 288 -1.41 8.96 12.67
C ALA A 288 -2.18 10.22 12.23
N GLU A 289 -3.10 10.07 11.28
CA GLU A 289 -3.92 11.14 10.74
C GLU A 289 -4.94 11.67 11.75
N TYR A 290 -5.55 10.76 12.54
CA TYR A 290 -6.45 11.17 13.62
C TYR A 290 -5.76 12.11 14.61
N ARG A 291 -4.55 11.73 15.07
CA ARG A 291 -3.75 12.57 15.98
C ARG A 291 -3.34 13.89 15.32
N LYS A 292 -2.94 13.86 14.05
CA LYS A 292 -2.45 15.03 13.33
C LYS A 292 -3.55 16.05 13.04
N TYR A 293 -4.74 15.61 12.64
CA TYR A 293 -5.78 16.47 12.06
C TYR A 293 -7.04 16.60 12.92
N ILE A 294 -7.47 15.55 13.64
CA ILE A 294 -8.74 15.57 14.41
C ILE A 294 -8.48 15.94 15.87
N GLU A 295 -7.50 15.31 16.51
CA GLU A 295 -7.21 15.51 17.92
C GLU A 295 -6.64 16.91 18.21
N LYS A 296 -5.87 17.49 17.29
CA LYS A 296 -5.38 18.86 17.40
C LYS A 296 -6.47 19.94 17.25
N ASP A 297 -7.58 19.61 16.60
CA ASP A 297 -8.72 20.53 16.43
C ASP A 297 -9.75 20.32 17.55
N SER A 298 -9.73 21.19 18.56
CA SER A 298 -10.60 21.11 19.73
C SER A 298 -12.10 21.12 19.42
N ALA A 299 -12.50 21.65 18.26
CA ALA A 299 -13.90 21.66 17.83
C ALA A 299 -14.35 20.32 17.27
N LEU A 300 -13.46 19.61 16.56
CA LEU A 300 -13.71 18.27 16.03
C LEU A 300 -13.55 17.20 17.11
N GLU A 301 -12.51 17.26 17.94
CA GLU A 301 -12.27 16.33 19.05
C GLU A 301 -13.49 16.20 19.99
N ARG A 302 -14.14 17.33 20.29
CA ARG A 302 -15.35 17.34 21.14
C ARG A 302 -16.58 16.75 20.46
N ARG A 303 -16.55 16.48 19.15
CA ARG A 303 -17.70 16.00 18.36
C ARG A 303 -17.54 14.58 17.90
N PHE A 304 -16.32 14.15 17.62
CA PHE A 304 -16.03 12.78 17.23
C PHE A 304 -15.73 11.91 18.46
N GLN A 305 -16.19 10.66 18.40
CA GLN A 305 -15.86 9.64 19.39
C GLN A 305 -15.05 8.54 18.72
N PRO A 306 -13.78 8.33 19.12
CA PRO A 306 -12.95 7.30 18.52
C PRO A 306 -13.51 5.89 18.78
N VAL A 307 -13.46 5.07 17.74
CA VAL A 307 -13.69 3.63 17.74
C VAL A 307 -12.46 2.99 17.13
N LYS A 308 -11.67 2.30 17.95
CA LYS A 308 -10.47 1.62 17.50
C LYS A 308 -10.86 0.38 16.69
N VAL A 309 -10.31 0.27 15.49
CA VAL A 309 -10.46 -0.88 14.58
C VAL A 309 -9.10 -1.52 14.46
N GLU A 310 -8.92 -2.64 15.14
CA GLU A 310 -7.68 -3.39 15.14
C GLU A 310 -7.64 -4.37 13.98
N GLU A 311 -6.44 -4.79 13.60
CA GLU A 311 -6.23 -5.90 12.67
C GLU A 311 -6.87 -7.17 13.23
N PRO A 312 -7.68 -7.92 12.45
CA PRO A 312 -8.29 -9.15 12.93
C PRO A 312 -7.23 -10.24 13.14
N SER A 313 -7.53 -11.17 14.05
CA SER A 313 -6.66 -12.35 14.21
C SER A 313 -6.68 -13.23 12.96
N LEU A 314 -5.67 -14.12 12.83
CA LEU A 314 -5.65 -15.12 11.75
C LEU A 314 -6.94 -15.94 11.70
N LEU A 315 -7.45 -16.38 12.85
CA LEU A 315 -8.67 -17.18 12.93
C LEU A 315 -9.89 -16.39 12.47
N ASP A 316 -10.03 -15.13 12.92
CA ASP A 316 -11.11 -14.27 12.48
C ASP A 316 -11.03 -13.99 10.98
N THR A 317 -9.82 -13.79 10.45
CA THR A 317 -9.59 -13.57 9.02
C THR A 317 -9.97 -14.81 8.20
N ILE A 318 -9.64 -16.01 8.64
CA ILE A 318 -10.05 -17.26 7.98
C ILE A 318 -11.58 -17.33 7.89
N GLU A 319 -12.31 -16.99 8.96
CA GLU A 319 -13.77 -16.98 8.94
C GLU A 319 -14.34 -15.88 8.02
N VAL A 320 -13.70 -14.71 7.97
CA VAL A 320 -14.04 -13.64 7.02
C VAL A 320 -13.89 -14.15 5.59
N ILE A 321 -12.71 -14.70 5.23
CA ILE A 321 -12.44 -15.19 3.88
C ILE A 321 -13.39 -16.32 3.49
N LYS A 322 -13.69 -17.27 4.39
CA LYS A 322 -14.70 -18.32 4.15
C LYS A 322 -16.08 -17.74 3.82
N GLY A 323 -16.43 -16.64 4.47
CA GLY A 323 -17.73 -16.01 4.23
C GLY A 323 -17.83 -15.25 2.93
N ILE A 324 -16.74 -14.65 2.46
CA ILE A 324 -16.72 -13.84 1.23
C ILE A 324 -16.29 -14.63 -0.01
N ARG A 325 -15.63 -15.80 0.14
CA ARG A 325 -15.10 -16.58 -0.99
C ARG A 325 -16.13 -16.88 -2.07
N VAL A 326 -17.39 -17.07 -1.70
CA VAL A 326 -18.47 -17.40 -2.65
C VAL A 326 -18.65 -16.32 -3.72
N TYR A 327 -18.34 -15.05 -3.40
CA TYR A 327 -18.42 -13.95 -4.36
C TYR A 327 -17.28 -14.06 -5.37
N TYR A 328 -16.06 -14.38 -4.93
CA TYR A 328 -14.88 -14.57 -5.77
C TYR A 328 -14.97 -15.84 -6.61
N GLU A 329 -15.45 -16.95 -6.03
CA GLU A 329 -15.73 -18.20 -6.74
C GLU A 329 -16.70 -17.97 -7.91
N LYS A 330 -17.75 -17.19 -7.70
CA LYS A 330 -18.72 -16.85 -8.76
C LYS A 330 -18.13 -15.90 -9.80
N HIS A 331 -17.28 -14.97 -9.39
CA HIS A 331 -16.68 -13.99 -10.29
C HIS A 331 -15.67 -14.63 -11.23
N HIS A 332 -14.82 -15.50 -10.70
CA HIS A 332 -13.75 -16.16 -11.45
C HIS A 332 -14.10 -17.54 -12.00
N PHE A 333 -15.28 -18.08 -11.68
CA PHE A 333 -15.72 -19.43 -12.08
C PHE A 333 -14.80 -20.55 -11.58
N VAL A 334 -14.25 -20.42 -10.37
CA VAL A 334 -13.36 -21.39 -9.73
C VAL A 334 -13.87 -21.75 -8.35
N ARG A 335 -13.37 -22.84 -7.76
CA ARG A 335 -13.67 -23.23 -6.38
C ARG A 335 -12.45 -23.02 -5.48
N VAL A 336 -12.69 -22.66 -4.24
CA VAL A 336 -11.62 -22.47 -3.24
C VAL A 336 -11.92 -23.35 -2.03
N SER A 337 -11.08 -24.34 -1.76
CA SER A 337 -11.26 -25.25 -0.62
C SER A 337 -10.83 -24.60 0.71
N ASP A 338 -11.37 -25.09 1.84
CA ASP A 338 -11.04 -24.58 3.18
C ASP A 338 -9.55 -24.66 3.52
N PRO A 339 -8.79 -25.71 3.14
CA PRO A 339 -7.35 -25.76 3.32
C PRO A 339 -6.63 -24.63 2.57
N ILE A 340 -7.05 -24.32 1.35
CA ILE A 340 -6.48 -23.23 0.55
C ILE A 340 -6.76 -21.87 1.20
N VAL A 341 -7.99 -21.63 1.67
CA VAL A 341 -8.32 -20.40 2.45
C VAL A 341 -7.39 -20.25 3.65
N THR A 342 -7.18 -21.32 4.41
CA THR A 342 -6.29 -21.30 5.58
C THR A 342 -4.84 -21.00 5.17
N SER A 343 -4.40 -21.55 4.04
CA SER A 343 -3.05 -21.29 3.50
C SER A 343 -2.91 -19.86 3.01
N ILE A 344 -3.88 -19.31 2.28
CA ILE A 344 -3.91 -17.92 1.81
C ILE A 344 -3.71 -16.96 3.00
N VAL A 345 -4.48 -17.14 4.08
CA VAL A 345 -4.37 -16.25 5.26
C VAL A 345 -3.00 -16.37 5.93
N LYS A 346 -2.49 -17.56 6.15
CA LYS A 346 -1.16 -17.80 6.77
C LYS A 346 -0.03 -17.26 5.91
N LEU A 347 -0.10 -17.49 4.60
CA LEU A 347 0.94 -17.05 3.67
C LEU A 347 0.90 -15.54 3.45
N SER A 348 -0.30 -14.94 3.41
CA SER A 348 -0.42 -13.48 3.33
C SER A 348 0.17 -12.78 4.56
N GLU A 349 0.00 -13.33 5.75
CA GLU A 349 0.63 -12.80 6.96
C GLU A 349 2.15 -12.95 6.92
N ARG A 350 2.64 -14.09 6.44
CA ARG A 350 4.06 -14.40 6.40
C ARG A 350 4.84 -13.59 5.37
N TYR A 351 4.30 -13.46 4.16
CA TYR A 351 5.04 -12.89 3.03
C TYR A 351 4.63 -11.47 2.66
N ILE A 352 3.41 -11.02 3.00
CA ILE A 352 2.91 -9.68 2.70
C ILE A 352 2.91 -8.85 3.98
N THR A 353 3.97 -8.04 4.17
CA THR A 353 4.22 -7.33 5.43
C THR A 353 3.92 -5.84 5.36
N ASP A 354 3.67 -5.30 4.17
CA ASP A 354 3.38 -3.91 3.90
C ASP A 354 1.89 -3.54 4.04
N ARG A 355 1.01 -4.56 4.17
CA ARG A 355 -0.44 -4.42 4.28
C ARG A 355 -0.99 -5.18 5.48
N PHE A 356 -2.24 -4.89 5.85
CA PHE A 356 -2.90 -5.48 7.01
C PHE A 356 -4.00 -6.48 6.62
N LEU A 357 -4.28 -7.43 7.52
CA LEU A 357 -5.44 -8.30 7.40
C LEU A 357 -6.75 -7.51 7.65
N PRO A 358 -7.87 -7.86 6.99
CA PRO A 358 -8.03 -8.97 6.05
C PRO A 358 -7.68 -8.63 4.60
N ASP A 359 -7.42 -7.36 4.27
CA ASP A 359 -7.26 -6.84 2.90
C ASP A 359 -6.21 -7.61 2.09
N LYS A 360 -4.99 -7.77 2.64
CA LYS A 360 -3.92 -8.55 1.98
C LYS A 360 -4.30 -10.01 1.68
N ALA A 361 -5.14 -10.62 2.50
CA ALA A 361 -5.59 -11.99 2.28
C ALA A 361 -6.73 -12.04 1.26
N ILE A 362 -7.56 -10.99 1.19
CA ILE A 362 -8.61 -10.83 0.19
C ILE A 362 -7.98 -10.62 -1.19
N ASP A 363 -7.00 -9.72 -1.29
CA ASP A 363 -6.27 -9.47 -2.53
C ASP A 363 -5.57 -10.75 -3.04
N LEU A 364 -4.91 -11.50 -2.11
CA LEU A 364 -4.26 -12.76 -2.46
C LEU A 364 -5.26 -13.82 -2.93
N LEU A 365 -6.46 -13.88 -2.33
CA LEU A 365 -7.54 -14.75 -2.77
C LEU A 365 -8.00 -14.38 -4.19
N ASP A 366 -8.27 -13.11 -4.43
CA ASP A 366 -8.76 -12.60 -5.71
C ASP A 366 -7.77 -12.90 -6.84
N GLU A 367 -6.49 -12.57 -6.64
CA GLU A 367 -5.47 -12.79 -7.65
C GLU A 367 -5.13 -14.28 -7.84
N SER A 368 -5.21 -15.10 -6.77
CA SER A 368 -5.06 -16.55 -6.91
C SER A 368 -6.21 -17.17 -7.73
N CYS A 369 -7.44 -16.69 -7.53
CA CYS A 369 -8.58 -17.09 -8.35
C CYS A 369 -8.41 -16.65 -9.81
N ALA A 370 -7.90 -15.44 -10.05
CA ALA A 370 -7.60 -14.95 -11.40
C ALA A 370 -6.48 -15.76 -12.07
N CYS A 371 -5.42 -16.11 -11.34
CA CYS A 371 -4.33 -16.95 -11.83
C CYS A 371 -4.85 -18.34 -12.23
N CYS A 372 -5.69 -18.96 -11.40
CA CYS A 372 -6.35 -20.23 -11.71
C CYS A 372 -7.23 -20.12 -12.95
N ASN A 373 -8.04 -19.05 -13.07
CA ASN A 373 -8.89 -18.80 -14.22
C ASN A 373 -8.07 -18.71 -15.52
N LEU A 374 -6.99 -17.94 -15.54
CA LEU A 374 -6.12 -17.77 -16.71
C LEU A 374 -5.43 -19.07 -17.14
N ARG A 375 -5.17 -19.98 -16.22
CA ARG A 375 -4.56 -21.29 -16.50
C ARG A 375 -5.53 -22.26 -17.19
N HIS A 376 -6.85 -22.05 -17.01
CA HIS A 376 -7.89 -22.95 -17.50
C HIS A 376 -8.69 -22.34 -18.65
N PRO A 377 -8.34 -22.63 -19.92
CA PRO A 377 -9.02 -22.07 -21.10
C PRO A 377 -10.51 -22.48 -21.19
N GLU A 378 -10.90 -23.54 -20.51
CA GLU A 378 -12.31 -24.01 -20.46
C GLU A 378 -13.25 -22.98 -19.84
N ILE A 379 -12.73 -22.13 -18.91
CA ILE A 379 -13.51 -21.05 -18.29
C ILE A 379 -13.78 -19.96 -19.34
N THR A 380 -12.78 -19.59 -20.12
CA THR A 380 -12.93 -18.61 -21.20
C THR A 380 -13.94 -19.13 -22.25
N GLU A 381 -13.85 -20.41 -22.65
CA GLU A 381 -14.79 -21.02 -23.58
C GLU A 381 -16.22 -21.01 -23.03
N LEU A 382 -16.40 -21.26 -21.71
CA LEU A 382 -17.71 -21.18 -21.06
C LEU A 382 -18.27 -19.75 -21.12
N MET A 383 -17.47 -18.74 -20.80
CA MET A 383 -17.88 -17.33 -20.80
C MET A 383 -18.25 -16.85 -22.21
N GLU A 384 -17.46 -17.21 -23.22
CA GLU A 384 -17.75 -16.91 -24.64
C GLU A 384 -19.01 -17.59 -25.11
N THR A 385 -19.20 -18.87 -24.74
CA THR A 385 -20.42 -19.63 -25.09
C THR A 385 -21.66 -19.00 -24.43
N GLN A 386 -21.57 -18.61 -23.14
CA GLN A 386 -22.68 -17.94 -22.46
C GLN A 386 -23.00 -16.57 -23.08
N ARG A 387 -21.99 -15.80 -23.46
CA ARG A 387 -22.16 -14.51 -24.14
C ARG A 387 -22.84 -14.72 -25.51
N THR A 388 -22.36 -15.68 -26.27
CA THR A 388 -22.93 -16.02 -27.61
C THR A 388 -24.38 -16.44 -27.46
N VAL A 389 -24.73 -17.22 -26.43
CA VAL A 389 -26.14 -17.62 -26.17
C VAL A 389 -26.99 -16.38 -25.85
N ALA A 390 -26.51 -15.47 -24.98
CA ALA A 390 -27.25 -14.26 -24.64
C ALA A 390 -27.45 -13.33 -25.86
N ASP A 391 -26.41 -13.18 -26.69
CA ASP A 391 -26.49 -12.38 -27.94
C ASP A 391 -27.49 -13.02 -28.96
N LEU A 392 -27.47 -14.36 -29.09
CA LEU A 392 -28.40 -15.07 -29.95
C LEU A 392 -29.83 -14.99 -29.40
N GLU A 393 -30.06 -15.08 -28.10
CA GLU A 393 -31.39 -14.91 -27.48
C GLU A 393 -31.94 -13.49 -27.70
N THR A 394 -31.09 -12.48 -27.59
CA THR A 394 -31.45 -11.08 -27.87
C THR A 394 -31.87 -10.95 -29.36
N ARG A 395 -31.09 -11.54 -30.25
CA ARG A 395 -31.35 -11.50 -31.69
C ARG A 395 -32.59 -12.30 -32.09
N GLU A 396 -32.86 -13.45 -31.42
CA GLU A 396 -34.08 -14.22 -31.55
C GLU A 396 -35.30 -13.35 -31.20
N HIS A 397 -35.25 -12.65 -30.05
CA HIS A 397 -36.31 -11.77 -29.59
C HIS A 397 -36.55 -10.57 -30.52
N GLU A 398 -35.50 -9.97 -31.08
CA GLU A 398 -35.61 -8.91 -32.08
C GLU A 398 -36.25 -9.39 -33.39
N LEU A 399 -35.91 -10.60 -33.86
CA LEU A 399 -36.47 -11.20 -35.07
C LEU A 399 -37.93 -11.67 -34.88
N GLU A 400 -38.28 -12.11 -33.66
CA GLU A 400 -39.68 -12.47 -33.33
C GLU A 400 -40.59 -11.23 -33.17
N ASN A 401 -40.02 -10.10 -32.69
CA ASN A 401 -40.76 -8.87 -32.45
C ASN A 401 -40.13 -7.69 -33.20
N PRO A 402 -40.19 -7.66 -34.54
CA PRO A 402 -39.52 -6.57 -35.28
C PRO A 402 -40.21 -5.24 -35.04
N GLU A 403 -39.42 -4.20 -34.70
CA GLU A 403 -39.93 -2.85 -34.52
C GLU A 403 -40.56 -2.33 -35.80
N PRO A 404 -41.73 -1.68 -35.73
CA PRO A 404 -42.43 -1.19 -36.92
C PRO A 404 -41.63 -0.08 -37.58
N GLN A 405 -41.08 -0.31 -38.76
CA GLN A 405 -40.47 0.71 -39.59
C GLN A 405 -41.54 1.40 -40.46
N ASN A 406 -41.64 2.72 -40.35
CA ASN A 406 -42.57 3.58 -41.15
C ASN A 406 -44.08 3.23 -41.04
N GLY A 407 -44.55 2.73 -39.86
CA GLY A 407 -45.97 2.53 -39.65
C GLY A 407 -46.54 1.27 -40.30
N GLN A 408 -45.72 0.38 -40.87
CA GLN A 408 -46.09 -0.96 -41.37
C GLN A 408 -45.40 -2.00 -40.50
N ASN A 409 -46.13 -3.08 -40.12
CA ASN A 409 -45.57 -4.24 -39.43
C ASN A 409 -44.48 -4.84 -40.32
N ALA A 410 -43.26 -4.89 -39.85
CA ALA A 410 -42.16 -5.56 -40.53
C ALA A 410 -42.46 -7.06 -40.61
N ALA A 411 -42.25 -7.69 -41.79
CA ALA A 411 -42.41 -9.11 -41.94
C ALA A 411 -41.32 -9.85 -41.18
N ILE A 412 -41.71 -10.93 -40.49
CA ILE A 412 -40.74 -11.79 -39.77
C ILE A 412 -39.90 -12.53 -40.82
N ASP A 413 -38.56 -12.40 -40.69
CA ASP A 413 -37.63 -13.18 -41.49
C ASP A 413 -37.48 -14.59 -40.89
N TYR A 414 -38.27 -15.54 -41.40
CA TYR A 414 -38.28 -16.92 -40.88
C TYR A 414 -37.00 -17.68 -41.19
N GLU A 415 -36.23 -17.33 -42.24
CA GLU A 415 -34.98 -17.97 -42.57
C GLU A 415 -33.87 -17.58 -41.63
N ALA A 416 -33.73 -16.28 -41.33
CA ALA A 416 -32.82 -15.74 -40.30
C ALA A 416 -33.17 -16.26 -38.90
N LEU A 417 -34.44 -16.32 -38.55
CA LEU A 417 -34.93 -16.85 -37.28
C LEU A 417 -34.60 -18.33 -37.10
N ALA A 418 -34.78 -19.17 -38.17
CA ALA A 418 -34.46 -20.58 -38.15
C ALA A 418 -32.94 -20.82 -37.99
N ALA A 419 -32.10 -20.02 -38.65
CA ALA A 419 -30.64 -20.06 -38.48
C ALA A 419 -30.22 -19.73 -37.05
N VAL A 420 -30.75 -18.65 -36.47
CA VAL A 420 -30.44 -18.23 -35.07
C VAL A 420 -30.90 -19.30 -34.08
N LYS A 421 -32.09 -19.90 -34.25
CA LYS A 421 -32.57 -20.99 -33.38
C LYS A 421 -31.71 -22.24 -33.48
N THR A 422 -31.19 -22.56 -34.66
CA THR A 422 -30.29 -23.71 -34.84
C THR A 422 -28.95 -23.50 -34.15
N ASP A 423 -28.37 -22.32 -34.27
CA ASP A 423 -27.11 -21.99 -33.62
C ASP A 423 -27.28 -21.88 -32.11
N LEU A 424 -28.37 -21.31 -31.62
CA LEU A 424 -28.72 -21.27 -30.22
C LEU A 424 -28.86 -22.68 -29.61
N ALA A 425 -29.52 -23.61 -30.31
CA ALA A 425 -29.64 -25.01 -29.88
C ALA A 425 -28.26 -25.69 -29.76
N LYS A 426 -27.36 -25.50 -30.75
CA LYS A 426 -25.98 -26.03 -30.71
C LYS A 426 -25.18 -25.49 -29.54
N GLN A 427 -25.25 -24.16 -29.25
CA GLN A 427 -24.52 -23.56 -28.13
C GLN A 427 -25.11 -24.01 -26.80
N ARG A 428 -26.43 -24.10 -26.66
CA ARG A 428 -27.10 -24.63 -25.46
C ARG A 428 -26.75 -26.10 -25.16
N GLU A 429 -26.49 -26.91 -26.16
CA GLU A 429 -26.05 -28.31 -25.99
C GLU A 429 -24.64 -28.41 -25.42
N LYS A 430 -23.73 -27.48 -25.78
CA LYS A 430 -22.36 -27.45 -25.26
C LYS A 430 -22.27 -26.95 -23.81
N LEU A 431 -23.17 -26.05 -23.40
CA LEU A 431 -23.14 -25.39 -22.11
C LEU A 431 -23.07 -26.34 -20.91
N PRO A 432 -23.88 -27.41 -20.77
CA PRO A 432 -23.81 -28.27 -19.59
C PRO A 432 -22.51 -29.04 -19.47
N ALA A 433 -21.91 -29.45 -20.58
CA ALA A 433 -20.61 -30.14 -20.56
C ALA A 433 -19.47 -29.23 -20.11
N LEU A 434 -19.47 -27.97 -20.56
CA LEU A 434 -18.51 -26.96 -20.13
C LEU A 434 -18.73 -26.56 -18.65
N GLN A 435 -19.98 -26.40 -18.22
CA GLN A 435 -20.32 -26.11 -16.82
C GLN A 435 -19.84 -27.20 -15.88
N LEU A 436 -19.95 -28.49 -16.25
CA LEU A 436 -19.45 -29.61 -15.46
C LEU A 436 -17.91 -29.56 -15.32
N LYS A 437 -17.21 -29.34 -16.44
CA LYS A 437 -15.74 -29.22 -16.42
C LYS A 437 -15.26 -28.05 -15.55
N VAL A 438 -15.88 -26.89 -15.70
CA VAL A 438 -15.54 -25.70 -14.95
C VAL A 438 -15.87 -25.85 -13.45
N ALA A 439 -16.93 -26.59 -13.11
CA ALA A 439 -17.29 -26.84 -11.70
C ALA A 439 -16.29 -27.70 -10.96
N GLU A 440 -15.37 -28.39 -11.62
CA GLU A 440 -14.30 -29.20 -11.03
C GLU A 440 -12.99 -28.41 -10.84
N ILE A 441 -12.90 -27.19 -11.39
CA ILE A 441 -11.68 -26.38 -11.32
C ILE A 441 -11.55 -25.80 -9.90
N GLU A 442 -10.44 -26.13 -9.24
CA GLU A 442 -10.11 -25.62 -7.91
C GLU A 442 -8.79 -24.86 -7.92
N VAL A 443 -8.74 -23.78 -7.11
CA VAL A 443 -7.50 -23.04 -6.81
C VAL A 443 -6.55 -23.96 -6.07
N THR A 444 -5.31 -24.02 -6.52
CA THR A 444 -4.27 -24.87 -5.96
C THR A 444 -3.24 -24.06 -5.18
N MET A 445 -2.40 -24.74 -4.38
CA MET A 445 -1.25 -24.10 -3.74
C MET A 445 -0.25 -23.52 -4.74
N ASP A 446 -0.23 -24.04 -5.97
CA ASP A 446 0.63 -23.55 -7.04
C ASP A 446 0.20 -22.15 -7.48
N ASP A 447 -1.11 -21.92 -7.61
CA ASP A 447 -1.66 -20.61 -7.96
C ASP A 447 -1.34 -19.58 -6.87
N VAL A 448 -1.54 -19.93 -5.60
CA VAL A 448 -1.23 -19.06 -4.46
C VAL A 448 0.27 -18.74 -4.37
N ALA A 449 1.12 -19.75 -4.53
CA ALA A 449 2.56 -19.57 -4.48
C ALA A 449 3.09 -18.71 -5.63
N GLN A 450 2.53 -18.86 -6.83
CA GLN A 450 2.90 -18.08 -7.99
C GLN A 450 2.56 -16.59 -7.82
N VAL A 451 1.40 -16.27 -7.24
CA VAL A 451 1.02 -14.88 -6.93
C VAL A 451 1.97 -14.27 -5.89
N ILE A 452 2.30 -15.02 -4.83
CA ILE A 452 3.25 -14.55 -3.82
C ILE A 452 4.64 -14.33 -4.43
N GLU A 453 5.09 -15.23 -5.32
CA GLU A 453 6.35 -15.06 -6.05
C GLU A 453 6.35 -13.77 -6.88
N LEU A 454 5.26 -13.46 -7.58
CA LEU A 454 5.12 -12.22 -8.34
C LEU A 454 5.19 -10.97 -7.45
N TRP A 455 4.60 -11.01 -6.26
CA TRP A 455 4.56 -9.84 -5.37
C TRP A 455 5.83 -9.65 -4.55
N THR A 456 6.45 -10.75 -4.11
CA THR A 456 7.54 -10.72 -3.13
C THR A 456 8.90 -11.10 -3.71
N GLY A 457 8.93 -11.72 -4.89
CA GLY A 457 10.13 -12.31 -5.49
C GLY A 457 10.61 -13.60 -4.84
N VAL A 458 9.86 -14.15 -3.87
CA VAL A 458 10.19 -15.43 -3.21
C VAL A 458 9.79 -16.60 -4.11
N PRO A 459 10.70 -17.51 -4.51
CA PRO A 459 10.39 -18.60 -5.42
C PRO A 459 9.25 -19.51 -4.92
N ALA A 460 8.29 -19.84 -5.81
CA ALA A 460 7.12 -20.66 -5.47
C ALA A 460 7.47 -22.03 -4.88
N VAL A 461 8.60 -22.62 -5.30
CA VAL A 461 9.10 -23.90 -4.77
C VAL A 461 9.36 -23.80 -3.27
N LYS A 462 9.98 -22.71 -2.83
CA LYS A 462 10.28 -22.47 -1.40
C LYS A 462 9.02 -22.20 -0.56
N ILE A 463 7.99 -21.60 -1.16
CA ILE A 463 6.71 -21.33 -0.47
C ILE A 463 5.96 -22.62 -0.14
N LYS A 464 6.10 -23.66 -0.98
CA LYS A 464 5.43 -24.95 -0.83
C LYS A 464 6.07 -25.86 0.22
N GLU A 465 7.35 -25.66 0.50
CA GLU A 465 8.04 -26.48 1.50
C GLU A 465 7.48 -26.25 2.92
N THR A 466 7.24 -27.35 3.63
CA THR A 466 6.77 -27.24 5.02
C THR A 466 7.89 -26.77 5.92
N GLU A 467 7.61 -25.86 6.85
CA GLU A 467 8.58 -25.32 7.82
C GLU A 467 9.28 -26.44 8.63
N TYR A 468 8.54 -27.48 8.98
CA TYR A 468 9.10 -28.64 9.69
C TYR A 468 10.10 -29.44 8.85
N GLY A 469 9.87 -29.57 7.53
CA GLY A 469 10.80 -30.26 6.63
C GLY A 469 12.15 -29.56 6.58
N ARG A 470 12.15 -28.23 6.48
CA ARG A 470 13.38 -27.42 6.49
C ARG A 470 14.14 -27.50 7.81
N LEU A 471 13.42 -27.46 8.94
CA LEU A 471 14.02 -27.55 10.24
C LEU A 471 14.69 -28.94 10.49
N GLN A 472 14.21 -30.02 9.85
CA GLN A 472 14.84 -31.33 9.91
C GLN A 472 16.19 -31.36 9.20
N GLY A 473 16.28 -30.77 7.99
CA GLY A 473 17.50 -30.71 7.17
C GLY A 473 18.47 -29.59 7.52
N LEU A 474 18.10 -28.65 8.43
CA LEU A 474 18.87 -27.44 8.71
C LEU A 474 20.31 -27.73 9.17
N GLU A 475 20.51 -28.71 10.03
CA GLU A 475 21.82 -29.07 10.57
C GLU A 475 22.75 -29.56 9.47
N ASP A 476 22.28 -30.44 8.58
CA ASP A 476 23.05 -31.01 7.49
C ASP A 476 23.36 -29.91 6.41
N ALA A 477 22.38 -29.06 6.13
CA ALA A 477 22.58 -27.94 5.20
C ALA A 477 23.62 -26.94 5.71
N LEU A 478 23.64 -26.64 7.01
CA LEU A 478 24.63 -25.76 7.61
C LEU A 478 26.03 -26.42 7.61
N LYS A 479 26.13 -27.72 7.94
CA LYS A 479 27.41 -28.46 7.92
C LYS A 479 28.05 -28.55 6.55
N ALA A 480 27.27 -28.52 5.49
CA ALA A 480 27.78 -28.48 4.11
C ALA A 480 28.61 -27.23 3.80
N HIS A 481 28.31 -26.11 4.47
CA HIS A 481 28.95 -24.82 4.22
C HIS A 481 29.87 -24.35 5.35
N ILE A 482 29.62 -24.82 6.58
CA ILE A 482 30.37 -24.41 7.77
C ILE A 482 31.26 -25.56 8.23
N ILE A 483 32.55 -25.46 7.96
CA ILE A 483 33.55 -26.49 8.26
C ILE A 483 34.20 -26.24 9.62
N GLY A 484 34.47 -27.28 10.37
CA GLY A 484 35.22 -27.24 11.62
C GLY A 484 34.46 -26.67 12.83
N GLN A 485 33.13 -26.46 12.72
CA GLN A 485 32.29 -25.90 13.79
C GLN A 485 31.04 -26.74 14.09
N ASP A 486 31.12 -28.06 14.05
CA ASP A 486 30.00 -28.98 14.17
C ASP A 486 29.17 -28.77 15.45
N GLU A 487 29.86 -28.51 16.58
CA GLU A 487 29.19 -28.28 17.89
C GLU A 487 28.37 -26.96 17.84
N ALA A 488 28.91 -25.92 17.21
CA ALA A 488 28.22 -24.64 17.04
C ALA A 488 26.98 -24.81 16.16
N VAL A 489 27.10 -25.49 15.04
CA VAL A 489 25.98 -25.79 14.13
C VAL A 489 24.90 -26.59 14.82
N HIS A 490 25.27 -27.64 15.57
CA HIS A 490 24.34 -28.47 16.34
C HIS A 490 23.57 -27.66 17.40
N ALA A 491 24.26 -26.80 18.15
CA ALA A 491 23.65 -25.94 19.17
C ALA A 491 22.65 -24.94 18.54
N VAL A 492 23.03 -24.31 17.44
CA VAL A 492 22.16 -23.34 16.70
C VAL A 492 20.92 -24.07 16.18
N ALA A 493 21.08 -25.17 15.45
CA ALA A 493 19.96 -25.93 14.90
C ALA A 493 19.00 -26.44 15.99
N GLY A 494 19.54 -26.91 17.13
CA GLY A 494 18.76 -27.36 18.27
C GLY A 494 17.96 -26.21 18.93
N ALA A 495 18.58 -25.06 19.13
CA ALA A 495 17.91 -23.88 19.71
C ALA A 495 16.79 -23.34 18.80
N ILE A 496 17.03 -23.30 17.49
CA ILE A 496 16.01 -22.85 16.51
C ILE A 496 14.84 -23.85 16.50
N LYS A 497 15.11 -25.16 16.50
CA LYS A 497 14.04 -26.18 16.59
C LYS A 497 13.18 -25.96 17.84
N ARG A 498 13.81 -25.68 19.01
CA ARG A 498 13.10 -25.38 20.27
C ARG A 498 12.27 -24.09 20.17
N ALA A 499 12.84 -23.02 19.64
CA ALA A 499 12.17 -21.73 19.50
C ALA A 499 10.96 -21.81 18.57
N ARG A 500 11.07 -22.52 17.44
CA ARG A 500 9.97 -22.69 16.48
C ARG A 500 8.89 -23.67 16.95
N ALA A 501 9.21 -24.63 17.82
CA ALA A 501 8.22 -25.50 18.43
C ALA A 501 7.32 -24.76 19.43
N ASP A 502 7.76 -23.63 19.96
CA ASP A 502 7.06 -22.71 20.88
C ASP A 502 6.19 -23.42 21.95
N LEU A 503 6.72 -24.48 22.59
CA LEU A 503 6.00 -25.22 23.62
C LEU A 503 5.70 -24.37 24.86
N SER A 504 6.37 -23.24 25.02
CA SER A 504 6.23 -22.34 26.17
C SER A 504 5.25 -21.21 25.97
N GLY A 505 4.77 -20.97 24.73
CA GLY A 505 3.90 -19.83 24.38
C GLY A 505 4.56 -18.46 24.62
N ARG A 506 5.90 -18.44 24.64
CA ARG A 506 6.67 -17.19 24.81
C ARG A 506 7.05 -16.66 23.45
N HIS A 507 6.31 -15.68 22.96
CA HIS A 507 6.56 -14.99 21.71
C HIS A 507 7.81 -14.10 21.79
N ARG A 508 9.00 -14.71 21.81
CA ARG A 508 10.30 -14.01 21.81
C ARG A 508 11.23 -14.57 20.74
N PRO A 509 12.15 -13.75 20.19
CA PRO A 509 13.09 -14.20 19.17
C PRO A 509 14.07 -15.23 19.72
N ALA A 510 14.52 -16.18 18.89
CA ALA A 510 15.69 -17.00 19.18
C ALA A 510 16.94 -16.12 19.21
N SER A 511 17.82 -16.31 20.20
CA SER A 511 18.94 -15.41 20.45
C SER A 511 20.25 -16.14 20.69
N PHE A 512 21.32 -15.66 20.02
CA PHE A 512 22.63 -16.26 20.03
C PHE A 512 23.72 -15.23 20.25
N ILE A 513 24.75 -15.59 21.03
CA ILE A 513 26.04 -14.88 21.06
C ILE A 513 27.11 -15.82 20.52
N PHE A 514 27.78 -15.42 19.45
CA PHE A 514 28.90 -16.14 18.85
C PHE A 514 30.22 -15.50 19.29
N VAL A 515 31.04 -16.24 20.02
CA VAL A 515 32.29 -15.78 20.59
C VAL A 515 33.45 -16.54 20.01
N GLY A 516 34.53 -15.85 19.67
CA GLY A 516 35.76 -16.51 19.18
C GLY A 516 36.64 -15.58 18.37
N PRO A 517 37.78 -16.07 17.90
CA PRO A 517 38.74 -15.29 17.09
C PRO A 517 38.12 -14.76 15.78
N THR A 518 38.76 -13.79 15.17
CA THR A 518 38.38 -13.32 13.84
C THR A 518 38.65 -14.39 12.78
N GLY A 519 37.77 -14.52 11.79
CA GLY A 519 37.97 -15.41 10.64
C GLY A 519 37.65 -16.88 10.89
N VAL A 520 36.98 -17.25 11.99
CA VAL A 520 36.60 -18.66 12.29
C VAL A 520 35.20 -19.05 11.76
N GLY A 521 34.52 -18.15 11.05
CA GLY A 521 33.23 -18.45 10.42
C GLY A 521 31.99 -17.94 11.17
N LYS A 522 32.10 -17.08 12.20
CA LYS A 522 30.94 -16.54 12.96
C LYS A 522 29.92 -15.85 12.06
N THR A 523 30.35 -14.85 11.29
CA THR A 523 29.47 -14.09 10.38
C THR A 523 28.97 -14.95 9.22
N GLU A 524 29.78 -15.92 8.76
CA GLU A 524 29.40 -16.85 7.69
C GLU A 524 28.28 -17.79 8.15
N LEU A 525 28.35 -18.33 9.37
CA LEU A 525 27.26 -19.12 9.95
C LEU A 525 25.94 -18.34 9.97
N VAL A 526 25.97 -17.06 10.32
CA VAL A 526 24.76 -16.20 10.32
C VAL A 526 24.20 -16.02 8.92
N LYS A 527 25.06 -15.81 7.92
CA LYS A 527 24.63 -15.67 6.51
C LYS A 527 23.99 -16.97 6.02
N GLN A 528 24.64 -18.10 6.23
CA GLN A 528 24.11 -19.41 5.83
C GLN A 528 22.81 -19.73 6.59
N LEU A 529 22.73 -19.40 7.88
CA LEU A 529 21.53 -19.55 8.65
C LEU A 529 20.37 -18.72 8.08
N ALA A 530 20.62 -17.47 7.72
CA ALA A 530 19.63 -16.61 7.12
C ALA A 530 19.10 -17.17 5.80
N SER A 531 19.99 -17.63 4.92
CA SER A 531 19.63 -18.19 3.61
C SER A 531 18.88 -19.52 3.69
N GLN A 532 19.09 -20.31 4.76
CA GLN A 532 18.44 -21.62 4.96
C GLN A 532 17.11 -21.53 5.70
N LEU A 533 16.98 -20.56 6.63
CA LEU A 533 15.77 -20.40 7.43
C LEU A 533 14.67 -19.61 6.75
N PHE A 534 15.04 -18.55 6.03
CA PHE A 534 14.10 -17.59 5.49
C PHE A 534 14.17 -17.51 3.96
N ASP A 535 12.98 -17.41 3.36
CA ASP A 535 12.81 -17.41 1.90
C ASP A 535 12.70 -16.00 1.31
N THR A 536 12.94 -14.98 2.15
CA THR A 536 12.90 -13.59 1.72
C THR A 536 14.10 -13.23 0.85
N VAL A 537 13.96 -12.26 -0.03
CA VAL A 537 15.02 -11.80 -0.94
C VAL A 537 16.23 -11.28 -0.16
N ASP A 538 16.00 -10.71 1.02
CA ASP A 538 17.07 -10.15 1.86
C ASP A 538 16.84 -10.56 3.34
N PRO A 539 17.15 -11.83 3.71
CA PRO A 539 16.82 -12.38 5.02
C PRO A 539 17.78 -11.94 6.14
N LEU A 540 18.86 -11.20 5.82
CA LEU A 540 19.88 -10.79 6.78
C LEU A 540 19.90 -9.27 6.99
N ILE A 541 19.55 -8.83 8.20
CA ILE A 541 19.71 -7.46 8.64
C ILE A 541 21.02 -7.36 9.44
N SER A 542 22.07 -6.86 8.81
CA SER A 542 23.37 -6.66 9.48
C SER A 542 23.52 -5.24 9.99
N ILE A 543 23.97 -5.13 11.24
CA ILE A 543 24.22 -3.87 11.95
C ILE A 543 25.59 -3.97 12.64
N ASP A 544 26.53 -3.14 12.19
CA ASP A 544 27.87 -3.05 12.78
C ASP A 544 27.82 -2.15 14.03
N MET A 545 28.10 -2.71 15.19
CA MET A 545 28.08 -1.97 16.45
C MET A 545 29.20 -0.94 16.58
N SER A 546 30.20 -0.97 15.72
CA SER A 546 31.22 0.08 15.64
C SER A 546 30.65 1.45 15.26
N GLU A 547 29.51 1.49 14.56
CA GLU A 547 28.80 2.71 14.21
C GLU A 547 27.93 3.25 15.37
N TYR A 548 27.73 2.45 16.44
CA TYR A 548 26.81 2.73 17.55
C TYR A 548 27.55 2.87 18.90
N MET A 549 28.76 3.36 18.87
CA MET A 549 29.56 3.62 20.07
C MET A 549 29.09 4.84 20.86
N GLU A 550 28.46 5.80 20.19
CA GLU A 550 28.01 7.06 20.79
C GLU A 550 26.53 7.05 21.14
N LYS A 551 26.15 7.79 22.18
CA LYS A 551 24.77 7.88 22.65
C LYS A 551 23.78 8.33 21.57
N TYR A 552 24.19 9.25 20.71
CA TYR A 552 23.33 9.74 19.62
C TYR A 552 23.04 8.69 18.55
N ALA A 553 23.93 7.73 18.39
CA ALA A 553 23.75 6.67 17.39
C ALA A 553 22.60 5.71 17.76
N VAL A 554 22.25 5.61 19.05
CA VAL A 554 21.14 4.77 19.53
C VAL A 554 19.81 5.21 18.94
N SER A 555 19.57 6.52 18.81
CA SER A 555 18.35 7.04 18.18
C SER A 555 18.23 6.67 16.70
N ARG A 556 19.32 6.36 16.00
CA ARG A 556 19.29 5.87 14.62
C ARG A 556 18.71 4.44 14.52
N LEU A 557 18.79 3.62 15.59
CA LEU A 557 18.23 2.26 15.60
C LEU A 557 16.71 2.27 15.69
N ILE A 558 16.14 3.11 16.58
CA ILE A 558 14.70 3.11 16.88
C ILE A 558 13.96 4.35 16.36
N GLY A 559 14.68 5.31 15.79
CA GLY A 559 14.18 6.62 15.37
C GLY A 559 14.43 7.73 16.40
N SER A 560 14.37 8.99 15.93
CA SER A 560 14.54 10.18 16.80
C SER A 560 13.19 10.60 17.41
N PRO A 561 13.16 11.00 18.70
CA PRO A 561 11.95 11.52 19.33
C PRO A 561 11.45 12.81 18.65
N PRO A 562 10.14 13.15 18.77
CA PRO A 562 9.60 14.38 18.24
C PRO A 562 10.36 15.62 18.71
N GLY A 563 10.73 16.49 17.77
CA GLY A 563 11.46 17.75 18.04
C GLY A 563 12.98 17.67 17.89
N TYR A 564 13.54 16.51 17.58
CA TYR A 564 14.96 16.36 17.24
C TYR A 564 15.18 16.28 15.74
N VAL A 565 16.37 16.69 15.28
CA VAL A 565 16.79 16.58 13.87
C VAL A 565 16.77 15.09 13.48
N GLY A 566 16.12 14.77 12.33
CA GLY A 566 15.95 13.38 11.87
C GLY A 566 14.68 12.68 12.40
N TYR A 567 13.70 13.41 12.96
CA TYR A 567 12.42 12.82 13.39
C TYR A 567 11.64 12.16 12.26
N ASP A 568 11.75 12.68 11.03
CA ASP A 568 11.08 12.12 9.85
C ASP A 568 11.79 10.85 9.33
N GLU A 569 13.00 10.57 9.79
CA GLU A 569 13.73 9.35 9.44
C GLU A 569 13.29 8.21 10.37
N ALA A 570 12.84 7.11 9.76
CA ALA A 570 12.48 5.89 10.49
C ALA A 570 13.74 5.25 11.10
N GLY A 571 13.60 4.58 12.25
CA GLY A 571 14.71 3.86 12.87
C GLY A 571 15.22 2.73 11.97
N GLN A 572 16.54 2.64 11.79
CA GLN A 572 17.16 1.67 10.87
C GLN A 572 16.83 0.22 11.22
N LEU A 573 16.85 -0.15 12.50
CA LEU A 573 16.50 -1.49 12.95
C LEU A 573 14.98 -1.72 12.88
N THR A 574 14.20 -0.80 13.46
CA THR A 574 12.75 -0.98 13.58
C THR A 574 12.05 -0.99 12.23
N GLU A 575 12.47 -0.16 11.29
CA GLU A 575 11.88 -0.14 9.96
C GLU A 575 12.26 -1.35 9.12
N LYS A 576 13.54 -1.81 9.20
CA LYS A 576 13.96 -3.02 8.49
C LYS A 576 13.22 -4.26 9.00
N VAL A 577 13.08 -4.42 10.32
CA VAL A 577 12.36 -5.57 10.90
C VAL A 577 10.86 -5.48 10.63
N ARG A 578 10.27 -4.29 10.63
CA ARG A 578 8.88 -4.10 10.27
C ARG A 578 8.59 -4.54 8.83
N ARG A 579 9.51 -4.26 7.90
CA ARG A 579 9.41 -4.69 6.49
C ARG A 579 9.73 -6.16 6.29
N HIS A 580 10.68 -6.70 7.07
CA HIS A 580 11.15 -8.07 7.00
C HIS A 580 11.07 -8.77 8.37
N PRO A 581 9.86 -9.11 8.86
CA PRO A 581 9.69 -9.71 10.18
C PRO A 581 10.28 -11.13 10.27
N TYR A 582 10.43 -11.81 9.14
CA TYR A 582 11.09 -13.10 9.02
C TYR A 582 12.53 -12.90 8.52
N SER A 583 13.43 -12.54 9.45
CA SER A 583 14.82 -12.23 9.13
C SER A 583 15.76 -12.63 10.27
N VAL A 584 17.05 -12.76 9.94
CA VAL A 584 18.12 -12.84 10.94
C VAL A 584 18.68 -11.44 11.15
N VAL A 585 18.69 -10.99 12.39
CA VAL A 585 19.29 -9.71 12.76
C VAL A 585 20.65 -9.98 13.37
N LEU A 586 21.69 -9.51 12.68
CA LEU A 586 23.09 -9.64 13.13
C LEU A 586 23.57 -8.32 13.73
N PHE A 587 23.96 -8.38 15.01
CA PHE A 587 24.73 -7.33 15.67
C PHE A 587 26.20 -7.73 15.70
N ASP A 588 26.99 -7.16 14.81
CA ASP A 588 28.41 -7.51 14.71
C ASP A 588 29.23 -6.67 15.69
N GLU A 589 30.24 -7.27 16.32
CA GLU A 589 31.13 -6.67 17.32
C GLU A 589 30.39 -6.01 18.51
N ILE A 590 29.52 -6.77 19.18
CA ILE A 590 28.63 -6.28 20.24
C ILE A 590 29.38 -5.62 21.40
N GLU A 591 30.65 -5.97 21.64
CA GLU A 591 31.53 -5.35 22.64
C GLU A 591 31.80 -3.86 22.41
N LYS A 592 31.58 -3.36 21.20
CA LYS A 592 31.75 -1.95 20.84
C LYS A 592 30.50 -1.09 21.07
N ALA A 593 29.34 -1.71 21.27
CA ALA A 593 28.06 -1.03 21.37
C ALA A 593 27.97 -0.16 22.63
N HIS A 594 27.30 1.00 22.50
CA HIS A 594 26.97 1.83 23.64
C HIS A 594 26.04 1.09 24.63
N PRO A 595 26.16 1.30 25.96
CA PRO A 595 25.31 0.63 26.95
C PRO A 595 23.80 0.79 26.75
N ASP A 596 23.35 1.89 26.14
CA ASP A 596 21.93 2.10 25.83
C ASP A 596 21.42 1.16 24.73
N VAL A 597 22.27 0.69 23.80
CA VAL A 597 21.92 -0.37 22.83
C VAL A 597 21.60 -1.67 23.55
N MET A 598 22.38 -2.00 24.61
CA MET A 598 22.11 -3.20 25.43
C MET A 598 20.74 -3.14 26.10
N ASN A 599 20.27 -1.99 26.51
CA ASN A 599 18.94 -1.82 27.11
C ASN A 599 17.82 -2.07 26.08
N ILE A 600 18.01 -1.65 24.80
CA ILE A 600 17.08 -1.94 23.71
C ILE A 600 17.05 -3.44 23.40
N LEU A 601 18.22 -4.06 23.31
CA LEU A 601 18.32 -5.50 23.07
C LEU A 601 17.70 -6.31 24.22
N LEU A 602 17.88 -5.91 25.47
CA LEU A 602 17.20 -6.53 26.61
C LEU A 602 15.69 -6.52 26.45
N GLN A 603 15.10 -5.40 26.03
CA GLN A 603 13.65 -5.32 25.79
C GLN A 603 13.21 -6.28 24.67
N ILE A 604 13.98 -6.34 23.57
CA ILE A 604 13.69 -7.27 22.46
C ILE A 604 13.77 -8.72 22.92
N LEU A 605 14.80 -9.10 23.71
CA LEU A 605 15.01 -10.45 24.19
C LEU A 605 13.96 -10.90 25.23
N ASP A 606 13.41 -9.95 26.00
CA ASP A 606 12.39 -10.23 27.02
C ASP A 606 10.97 -10.26 26.48
N GLU A 607 10.58 -9.17 25.82
CA GLU A 607 9.20 -8.92 25.39
C GLU A 607 8.94 -9.34 23.93
N GLY A 608 10.00 -9.53 23.13
CA GLY A 608 9.90 -9.79 21.70
C GLY A 608 9.39 -8.58 20.91
N LYS A 609 9.21 -7.41 21.54
CA LYS A 609 8.62 -6.22 20.95
C LYS A 609 9.30 -4.95 21.44
N ILE A 610 9.35 -3.94 20.57
CA ILE A 610 9.85 -2.63 20.92
C ILE A 610 8.97 -1.54 20.29
N ASN A 611 8.84 -0.40 20.95
CA ASN A 611 8.18 0.75 20.35
C ASN A 611 9.21 1.64 19.65
N ASP A 612 8.90 2.01 18.40
CA ASP A 612 9.71 3.02 17.69
C ASP A 612 9.46 4.43 18.24
N ALA A 613 10.24 5.39 17.79
CA ALA A 613 10.09 6.79 18.20
C ALA A 613 8.74 7.42 17.80
N GLN A 614 8.02 6.83 16.86
CA GLN A 614 6.67 7.24 16.46
C GLN A 614 5.57 6.58 17.30
N GLY A 615 5.94 5.71 18.25
CA GLY A 615 5.03 4.99 19.13
C GLY A 615 4.37 3.76 18.49
N ARG A 616 4.91 3.28 17.35
CA ARG A 616 4.45 2.03 16.72
C ARG A 616 5.19 0.85 17.35
N THR A 617 4.49 -0.22 17.64
CA THR A 617 5.07 -1.46 18.16
C THR A 617 5.63 -2.29 17.01
N VAL A 618 6.91 -2.65 17.09
CA VAL A 618 7.59 -3.54 16.13
C VAL A 618 7.80 -4.90 16.80
N ASP A 619 7.36 -5.96 16.15
CA ASP A 619 7.42 -7.33 16.65
C ASP A 619 8.66 -8.06 16.12
N PHE A 620 9.49 -8.59 17.03
CA PHE A 620 10.69 -9.37 16.74
C PHE A 620 10.51 -10.86 16.96
N SER A 621 9.32 -11.34 17.33
CA SER A 621 9.08 -12.75 17.70
C SER A 621 9.45 -13.74 16.59
N ASN A 622 9.35 -13.31 15.34
CA ASN A 622 9.67 -14.12 14.15
C ASN A 622 11.11 -13.96 13.68
N THR A 623 11.89 -13.05 14.27
CA THR A 623 13.31 -12.87 13.94
C THR A 623 14.21 -13.85 14.69
N VAL A 624 15.44 -13.97 14.20
CA VAL A 624 16.54 -14.62 14.93
C VAL A 624 17.60 -13.58 15.25
N ILE A 625 17.91 -13.40 16.51
CA ILE A 625 18.91 -12.39 16.95
C ILE A 625 20.26 -13.07 17.08
N CYS A 626 21.22 -12.64 16.29
CA CYS A 626 22.61 -13.11 16.34
C CYS A 626 23.52 -11.94 16.75
N MET A 627 24.38 -12.17 17.72
CA MET A 627 25.40 -11.22 18.17
C MET A 627 26.76 -11.85 17.99
N THR A 628 27.74 -11.15 17.44
CA THR A 628 29.12 -11.62 17.39
C THR A 628 30.01 -10.87 18.35
N SER A 629 31.00 -11.54 18.90
CA SER A 629 32.04 -10.92 19.75
C SER A 629 33.40 -11.53 19.47
N ASN A 630 34.42 -10.70 19.54
CA ASN A 630 35.82 -11.07 19.49
C ASN A 630 36.47 -11.08 20.90
N ALA A 631 35.66 -10.90 21.96
CA ALA A 631 36.14 -10.86 23.35
C ALA A 631 36.90 -12.15 23.74
N GLY A 632 37.99 -11.97 24.46
CA GLY A 632 38.83 -13.09 24.93
C GLY A 632 39.78 -13.69 23.87
N SER A 633 39.79 -13.17 22.63
CA SER A 633 40.67 -13.69 21.56
C SER A 633 42.09 -13.12 21.60
N THR A 634 42.32 -11.98 22.28
CA THR A 634 43.58 -11.22 22.25
C THR A 634 44.53 -11.61 23.41
N ASP A 635 44.06 -12.22 24.47
CA ASP A 635 44.86 -12.56 25.64
C ASP A 635 45.58 -13.92 25.51
N GLN A 636 46.69 -13.93 24.75
CA GLN A 636 47.64 -15.05 24.71
C GLN A 636 48.62 -15.07 25.88
N SER A 637 48.53 -14.14 26.83
CA SER A 637 49.46 -14.05 27.96
C SER A 637 49.03 -14.92 29.14
N GLY A 638 49.71 -16.06 29.31
CA GLY A 638 49.85 -16.74 30.59
C GLY A 638 48.92 -17.89 30.92
N ALA A 639 49.02 -18.97 30.18
CA ALA A 639 48.58 -20.29 30.71
C ALA A 639 49.76 -21.24 30.89
N THR A 640 50.51 -21.06 31.93
CA THR A 640 51.36 -22.12 32.54
C THR A 640 50.52 -22.87 33.55
N GLY A 641 49.80 -23.86 33.11
CA GLY A 641 49.01 -24.74 33.97
C GLY A 641 48.84 -26.10 33.29
N PHE A 642 49.63 -27.07 33.72
CA PHE A 642 49.47 -28.48 33.34
C PHE A 642 48.11 -29.00 33.83
N GLY A 643 47.20 -29.39 32.92
CA GLY A 643 46.10 -30.27 33.28
C GLY A 643 44.69 -30.02 32.80
N LYS A 644 44.35 -28.91 32.12
CA LYS A 644 43.04 -28.75 31.45
C LYS A 644 43.21 -28.80 29.94
N LYS A 645 42.31 -29.52 29.23
CA LYS A 645 42.30 -29.51 27.78
C LYS A 645 42.19 -28.07 27.31
N ALA A 646 43.01 -27.64 26.35
CA ALA A 646 43.12 -26.27 25.86
C ALA A 646 41.76 -25.66 25.43
N GLU A 647 40.82 -26.49 25.00
CA GLU A 647 39.45 -26.10 24.59
C GLU A 647 38.59 -25.60 25.75
N VAL A 648 38.60 -26.27 26.91
CA VAL A 648 37.82 -25.88 28.11
C VAL A 648 38.36 -24.54 28.67
N ALA A 649 39.69 -24.36 28.63
CA ALA A 649 40.32 -23.11 29.06
C ALA A 649 40.06 -21.93 28.11
N SER A 650 39.75 -22.18 26.84
CA SER A 650 39.36 -21.17 25.86
C SER A 650 37.90 -20.72 26.09
N ALA A 651 36.96 -21.66 26.30
CA ALA A 651 35.57 -21.35 26.57
C ALA A 651 35.40 -20.56 27.88
N ASP A 652 36.11 -20.99 28.97
CA ASP A 652 36.08 -20.28 30.26
C ASP A 652 36.63 -18.84 30.16
N ARG A 653 37.64 -18.59 29.31
CA ARG A 653 38.20 -17.26 29.05
C ARG A 653 37.22 -16.38 28.27
N SER A 654 36.62 -16.91 27.23
CA SER A 654 35.62 -16.19 26.41
C SER A 654 34.43 -15.80 27.27
N MET A 655 33.96 -16.69 28.14
CA MET A 655 32.85 -16.41 29.07
C MET A 655 33.22 -15.31 30.08
N LYS A 656 34.43 -15.33 30.65
CA LYS A 656 34.90 -14.27 31.55
C LYS A 656 34.99 -12.93 30.83
N ALA A 657 35.54 -12.89 29.61
CA ALA A 657 35.64 -11.69 28.83
C ALA A 657 34.25 -11.12 28.48
N LEU A 658 33.25 -11.97 28.19
CA LEU A 658 31.86 -11.52 28.01
C LEU A 658 31.29 -10.89 29.29
N GLN A 659 31.57 -11.46 30.46
CA GLN A 659 31.10 -10.94 31.76
C GLN A 659 31.69 -9.57 32.12
N GLU A 660 32.79 -9.16 31.52
CA GLU A 660 33.41 -7.83 31.75
C GLU A 660 32.60 -6.69 31.13
N PHE A 661 31.92 -6.92 30.00
CA PHE A 661 31.15 -5.88 29.32
C PHE A 661 29.63 -6.13 29.26
N LEU A 662 29.16 -7.39 29.32
CA LEU A 662 27.75 -7.74 29.38
C LEU A 662 27.28 -7.95 30.83
N ARG A 663 26.17 -7.30 31.19
CA ARG A 663 25.55 -7.50 32.49
C ARG A 663 25.06 -8.94 32.65
N PRO A 664 25.10 -9.52 33.86
CA PRO A 664 24.62 -10.88 34.12
C PRO A 664 23.16 -11.11 33.67
N GLU A 665 22.31 -10.10 33.82
CA GLU A 665 20.91 -10.17 33.38
C GLU A 665 20.77 -10.31 31.84
N PHE A 666 21.67 -9.69 31.07
CA PHE A 666 21.71 -9.83 29.62
C PHE A 666 22.10 -11.25 29.20
N ILE A 667 23.15 -11.76 29.81
CA ILE A 667 23.64 -13.13 29.57
C ILE A 667 22.56 -14.15 29.87
N GLY A 668 21.77 -13.96 30.95
CA GLY A 668 20.66 -14.86 31.34
C GLY A 668 19.44 -14.81 30.42
N ARG A 669 19.36 -13.85 29.48
CA ARG A 669 18.24 -13.71 28.52
C ARG A 669 18.53 -14.31 27.16
N VAL A 670 19.80 -14.51 26.84
CA VAL A 670 20.24 -15.13 25.59
C VAL A 670 20.04 -16.64 25.67
N ASP A 671 19.48 -17.25 24.60
CA ASP A 671 19.18 -18.66 24.58
C ASP A 671 20.44 -19.53 24.55
N GLU A 672 21.45 -19.17 23.75
CA GLU A 672 22.69 -19.91 23.63
C GLU A 672 23.90 -19.01 23.44
N ILE A 673 25.00 -19.31 24.15
CA ILE A 673 26.29 -18.66 23.94
C ILE A 673 27.23 -19.72 23.37
N ILE A 674 27.68 -19.48 22.15
CA ILE A 674 28.40 -20.45 21.34
C ILE A 674 29.83 -19.98 21.11
N THR A 675 30.79 -20.80 21.56
CA THR A 675 32.21 -20.52 21.39
C THR A 675 32.74 -21.22 20.13
N PHE A 676 33.28 -20.45 19.22
CA PHE A 676 33.93 -20.94 18.01
C PHE A 676 35.36 -21.36 18.28
N LYS A 677 35.72 -22.53 17.77
CA LYS A 677 37.08 -23.09 17.87
C LYS A 677 37.97 -22.49 16.79
N PRO A 678 39.29 -22.38 17.05
CA PRO A 678 40.25 -22.12 16.00
C PRO A 678 40.19 -23.21 14.92
N LEU A 679 40.33 -22.82 13.66
CA LEU A 679 40.31 -23.74 12.53
C LEU A 679 41.63 -24.52 12.44
N SER A 680 41.55 -25.82 12.16
CA SER A 680 42.72 -26.67 11.85
C SER A 680 43.19 -26.44 10.39
N GLU A 681 44.41 -26.88 10.04
CA GLU A 681 44.90 -26.82 8.66
C GLU A 681 44.02 -27.63 7.71
N GLU A 682 43.54 -28.82 8.14
CA GLU A 682 42.59 -29.64 7.38
C GLU A 682 41.25 -28.94 7.12
N ASP A 683 40.75 -28.15 8.12
CA ASP A 683 39.53 -27.38 7.97
C ASP A 683 39.75 -26.22 6.97
N LEU A 684 40.92 -25.56 7.01
CA LEU A 684 41.27 -24.50 6.09
C LEU A 684 41.38 -25.00 4.66
N GLU A 685 41.92 -26.21 4.42
CA GLU A 685 41.96 -26.83 3.08
C GLU A 685 40.53 -27.06 2.54
N LYS A 686 39.63 -27.59 3.36
CA LYS A 686 38.23 -27.79 2.97
C LYS A 686 37.52 -26.47 2.69
N ILE A 687 37.80 -25.44 3.48
CA ILE A 687 37.25 -24.08 3.28
C ILE A 687 37.82 -23.49 1.98
N ALA A 688 39.13 -23.71 1.66
CA ALA A 688 39.70 -23.26 0.42
C ALA A 688 39.01 -23.90 -0.80
N ALA A 689 38.72 -25.20 -0.72
CA ALA A 689 38.00 -25.92 -1.76
C ALA A 689 36.59 -25.33 -1.98
N LEU A 690 35.84 -25.07 -0.88
CA LEU A 690 34.53 -24.43 -0.99
C LEU A 690 34.58 -23.02 -1.59
N MET A 691 35.59 -22.20 -1.20
CA MET A 691 35.78 -20.87 -1.77
C MET A 691 36.13 -20.93 -3.28
N LEU A 692 36.89 -21.91 -3.71
CA LEU A 692 37.20 -22.14 -5.12
C LEU A 692 35.96 -22.59 -5.91
N ASP A 693 35.12 -23.41 -5.30
CA ASP A 693 33.89 -23.86 -5.92
C ASP A 693 32.89 -22.72 -6.10
N GLU A 694 32.92 -21.67 -5.25
CA GLU A 694 32.11 -20.44 -5.42
C GLU A 694 32.43 -19.69 -6.73
N TYR A 695 33.68 -19.79 -7.26
CA TYR A 695 34.07 -19.15 -8.51
C TYR A 695 33.60 -19.92 -9.75
N LYS A 696 33.39 -21.25 -9.67
CA LYS A 696 33.06 -22.12 -10.81
C LYS A 696 31.88 -21.65 -11.63
N PRO A 697 30.71 -21.24 -11.04
CA PRO A 697 29.58 -20.78 -11.84
C PRO A 697 29.88 -19.48 -12.62
N GLY A 698 30.61 -18.55 -12.00
CA GLY A 698 31.03 -17.29 -12.66
C GLY A 698 32.01 -17.54 -13.81
N LEU A 699 32.97 -18.41 -13.61
CA LEU A 699 33.93 -18.81 -14.63
C LEU A 699 33.26 -19.57 -15.78
N ALA A 700 32.34 -20.47 -15.47
CA ALA A 700 31.58 -21.24 -16.48
C ALA A 700 30.73 -20.32 -17.37
N ALA A 701 30.22 -19.20 -16.88
CA ALA A 701 29.51 -18.20 -17.68
C ALA A 701 30.40 -17.56 -18.74
N HIS A 702 31.74 -17.56 -18.54
CA HIS A 702 32.74 -17.10 -19.48
C HIS A 702 33.40 -18.25 -20.27
N GLY A 703 32.87 -19.48 -20.17
CA GLY A 703 33.42 -20.65 -20.87
C GLY A 703 34.70 -21.19 -20.23
N ILE A 704 34.98 -20.87 -18.97
CA ILE A 704 36.19 -21.24 -18.25
C ILE A 704 35.86 -22.33 -17.22
N THR A 705 36.64 -23.44 -17.25
CA THR A 705 36.53 -24.53 -16.28
C THR A 705 37.73 -24.49 -15.34
N LEU A 706 37.48 -24.43 -14.01
CA LEU A 706 38.53 -24.43 -12.99
C LEU A 706 38.70 -25.83 -12.38
N HIS A 707 39.93 -26.35 -12.46
CA HIS A 707 40.40 -27.55 -11.77
C HIS A 707 41.46 -27.16 -10.73
N TYR A 708 41.52 -27.86 -9.61
CA TYR A 708 42.53 -27.67 -8.58
C TYR A 708 42.96 -29.01 -7.99
N THR A 709 44.23 -29.11 -7.60
CA THR A 709 44.81 -30.30 -6.99
C THR A 709 44.89 -30.16 -5.48
N GLN A 710 44.88 -31.29 -4.74
CA GLN A 710 44.99 -31.28 -3.27
C GLN A 710 46.30 -30.63 -2.78
N PRO A 711 47.45 -30.85 -3.37
CA PRO A 711 48.70 -30.17 -2.98
C PRO A 711 48.60 -28.64 -3.12
N ALA A 712 48.00 -28.13 -4.20
CA ALA A 712 47.82 -26.70 -4.39
C ALA A 712 46.93 -26.06 -3.33
N LEU A 713 45.95 -26.79 -2.80
CA LEU A 713 45.15 -26.31 -1.65
C LEU A 713 45.98 -26.19 -0.38
N ALA A 714 46.86 -27.16 -0.11
CA ALA A 714 47.76 -27.12 1.02
C ALA A 714 48.74 -25.94 0.93
N ASP A 715 49.24 -25.64 -0.27
CA ASP A 715 50.14 -24.50 -0.52
C ASP A 715 49.43 -23.16 -0.29
N ILE A 716 48.17 -22.99 -0.74
CA ILE A 716 47.39 -21.80 -0.47
C ILE A 716 47.17 -21.61 1.06
N VAL A 717 46.94 -22.70 1.77
CA VAL A 717 46.78 -22.68 3.25
C VAL A 717 48.11 -22.33 3.91
N ALA A 718 49.23 -22.90 3.45
CA ALA A 718 50.57 -22.64 3.99
C ALA A 718 51.03 -21.17 3.74
N GLU A 719 50.66 -20.58 2.58
CA GLU A 719 50.92 -19.18 2.26
C GLU A 719 50.03 -18.23 3.08
N SER A 720 48.82 -18.69 3.48
CA SER A 720 47.91 -17.92 4.30
C SER A 720 48.38 -17.93 5.77
N SER A 721 48.40 -16.76 6.42
CA SER A 721 48.71 -16.69 7.84
C SER A 721 47.60 -17.30 8.65
N THR A 722 47.88 -18.36 9.41
CA THR A 722 46.90 -19.02 10.33
C THR A 722 46.37 -18.06 11.41
N LYS A 723 47.01 -16.91 11.62
CA LYS A 723 46.64 -15.92 12.64
C LYS A 723 45.31 -15.26 12.39
N TYR A 724 44.84 -15.11 11.14
CA TYR A 724 43.60 -14.42 10.75
C TYR A 724 42.56 -15.36 10.13
N GLY A 725 42.81 -16.68 10.14
CA GLY A 725 41.87 -17.71 9.71
C GLY A 725 41.39 -17.54 8.26
N ALA A 726 40.14 -17.88 8.00
CA ALA A 726 39.55 -17.89 6.65
C ALA A 726 39.53 -16.52 5.93
N ARG A 727 39.71 -15.39 6.62
CA ARG A 727 39.81 -14.06 5.98
C ARG A 727 41.09 -13.90 5.17
N GLU A 728 42.22 -14.36 5.73
CA GLU A 728 43.49 -14.31 5.02
C GLU A 728 43.52 -15.31 3.87
N LEU A 729 42.92 -16.50 4.08
CA LEU A 729 42.74 -17.50 3.04
C LEU A 729 42.00 -16.93 1.82
N ARG A 730 40.89 -16.22 2.02
CA ARG A 730 40.15 -15.54 0.96
C ARG A 730 40.98 -14.48 0.23
N ARG A 731 41.85 -13.78 0.95
CA ARG A 731 42.79 -12.79 0.35
C ARG A 731 43.85 -13.46 -0.49
N THR A 732 44.39 -14.59 -0.03
CA THR A 732 45.36 -15.39 -0.82
C THR A 732 44.70 -15.93 -2.07
N ILE A 733 43.51 -16.55 -1.99
CA ILE A 733 42.78 -17.04 -3.16
C ILE A 733 42.51 -15.92 -4.17
N ARG A 734 42.13 -14.73 -3.69
CA ARG A 734 41.92 -13.58 -4.58
C ARG A 734 43.18 -13.28 -5.39
N LYS A 735 44.34 -13.18 -4.75
CA LYS A 735 45.62 -12.89 -5.41
C LYS A 735 46.05 -14.00 -6.36
N THR A 736 45.80 -15.27 -6.01
CA THR A 736 46.27 -16.40 -6.79
C THR A 736 45.38 -16.70 -7.99
N ILE A 737 44.09 -16.39 -7.91
CA ILE A 737 43.09 -16.78 -8.91
C ILE A 737 42.34 -15.58 -9.50
N GLU A 738 41.68 -14.75 -8.66
CA GLU A 738 40.79 -13.68 -9.12
C GLU A 738 41.57 -12.62 -9.93
N ASP A 739 42.70 -12.16 -9.36
CA ASP A 739 43.52 -11.13 -10.00
C ASP A 739 44.11 -11.64 -11.37
N PRO A 740 44.76 -12.82 -11.46
CA PRO A 740 45.31 -13.31 -12.74
C PRO A 740 44.23 -13.64 -13.78
N VAL A 741 43.07 -14.19 -13.37
CA VAL A 741 41.97 -14.47 -14.29
C VAL A 741 41.35 -13.18 -14.81
N SER A 742 41.18 -12.18 -13.95
CA SER A 742 40.65 -10.88 -14.34
C SER A 742 41.55 -10.18 -15.32
N ASP A 743 42.88 -10.21 -15.08
CA ASP A 743 43.87 -9.64 -16.01
C ASP A 743 43.84 -10.36 -17.36
N ALA A 744 43.74 -11.70 -17.35
CA ALA A 744 43.69 -12.49 -18.60
C ALA A 744 42.37 -12.29 -19.37
N LEU A 745 41.24 -12.03 -18.70
CA LEU A 745 39.98 -11.67 -19.33
C LEU A 745 40.03 -10.26 -19.94
N VAL A 746 40.57 -9.28 -19.21
CA VAL A 746 40.74 -7.90 -19.71
C VAL A 746 41.70 -7.83 -20.90
N ASP A 747 42.76 -8.63 -20.88
CA ASP A 747 43.74 -8.73 -21.98
C ASP A 747 43.19 -9.48 -23.19
N GLY A 748 41.97 -10.05 -23.13
CA GLY A 748 41.35 -10.83 -24.21
C GLY A 748 42.01 -12.20 -24.46
N ARG A 749 42.85 -12.69 -23.53
CA ARG A 749 43.53 -13.99 -23.66
C ARG A 749 42.59 -15.18 -23.50
N LEU A 750 41.45 -14.98 -22.83
CA LEU A 750 40.46 -16.00 -22.53
C LEU A 750 39.15 -15.85 -23.34
N ASP A 751 39.07 -14.87 -24.27
CA ASP A 751 37.88 -14.62 -25.06
C ASP A 751 37.60 -15.70 -26.11
N GLY A 752 36.39 -16.29 -26.07
CA GLY A 752 35.84 -17.11 -27.16
C GLY A 752 36.35 -18.53 -27.28
N ARG A 753 37.04 -19.07 -26.27
CA ARG A 753 37.51 -20.47 -26.23
C ARG A 753 37.05 -21.13 -24.92
N GLU A 754 36.74 -22.42 -24.96
CA GLU A 754 36.66 -23.22 -23.73
C GLU A 754 38.09 -23.35 -23.19
N VAL A 755 38.38 -22.69 -22.08
CA VAL A 755 39.68 -22.69 -21.42
C VAL A 755 39.56 -23.46 -20.11
N THR A 756 40.49 -24.38 -19.89
CA THR A 756 40.64 -25.08 -18.62
C THR A 756 41.76 -24.43 -17.82
N LEU A 757 41.43 -23.90 -16.63
CA LEU A 757 42.43 -23.40 -15.71
C LEU A 757 42.76 -24.51 -14.71
N GLU A 758 44.03 -24.81 -14.53
CA GLU A 758 44.54 -25.78 -13.57
C GLU A 758 45.35 -25.08 -12.47
N LEU A 759 44.93 -25.23 -11.25
CA LEU A 759 45.66 -24.78 -10.08
C LEU A 759 46.52 -25.94 -9.58
N ALA A 760 47.83 -25.90 -9.85
CA ALA A 760 48.79 -26.92 -9.51
C ALA A 760 49.86 -26.42 -8.53
N ASP A 761 50.48 -27.34 -7.81
CA ASP A 761 51.67 -27.04 -7.00
C ASP A 761 52.92 -27.00 -7.87
N HIS A 762 53.64 -25.88 -7.80
CA HIS A 762 54.96 -25.72 -8.37
C HIS A 762 55.97 -25.28 -7.30
N ASP A 763 56.83 -26.20 -6.86
CA ASP A 763 57.87 -25.96 -5.85
C ASP A 763 57.34 -25.40 -4.51
N GLY A 764 56.22 -25.90 -4.03
CA GLY A 764 55.56 -25.44 -2.80
C GLY A 764 54.83 -24.10 -2.93
N LYS A 765 54.38 -23.78 -4.15
CA LYS A 765 53.50 -22.62 -4.41
C LYS A 765 52.36 -23.01 -5.33
N ALA A 766 51.17 -22.60 -4.99
CA ALA A 766 50.00 -22.74 -5.86
C ALA A 766 50.12 -21.75 -7.03
N VAL A 767 50.24 -22.27 -8.25
CA VAL A 767 50.35 -21.49 -9.50
C VAL A 767 49.17 -21.83 -10.39
N LEU A 768 48.53 -20.80 -10.94
CA LEU A 768 47.45 -20.95 -11.90
C LEU A 768 48.01 -21.07 -13.30
N GLU A 769 47.82 -22.23 -13.95
CA GLU A 769 48.13 -22.47 -15.35
C GLU A 769 46.92 -22.16 -16.23
N ILE A 770 47.11 -21.36 -17.28
CA ILE A 770 46.05 -20.91 -18.19
C ILE A 770 46.18 -21.66 -19.52
#